data_9b9b9f3f2a051ebb1e109cacb905948e
#
_entry.id   9b9b9f3f2a051ebb1e109cacb905948e
#
_cell.length_a   1.000
_cell.length_b   1.000
_cell.length_c   1.000
_cell.angle_alpha   90.00
_cell.angle_beta   90.00
_cell.angle_gamma   90.00
#
_symmetry.space_group_name_H-M   'P 1'
#
loop_
_entity.id
_entity.type
_entity.pdbx_description
1 polymer ?
#
loop_
_entity_poly.entity_id
_entity_poly.type
_entity_poly.pdbx_seq_one_letter_code
_entity_poly.pdbx_strand_id
1 'polypeptide(L)'
;MNEWNRSHQDYCHSEQENLLEVQVYAMSDSLTFKIGGSSMNVDMSCGNVGRVSSMGLIGLENLGNTCFMNSSIQCLAHTTKLVDYFLGDYDSDINRTNPLGLNGELALAFGELLRSLWTNDRNTVAPHNFKAKIACFAPQFSGFNQHDSQELLAFLLDGLHEDLNQVKCKPYEEAKDASGRPDEEVADEYWRNHLARNDSVIVDTCHGQYKSTLTCPTCNKTSVTFDPFMYLSLPVPSMAKRTMTVTVFSTDGSREPFSYDVSVPKFGTLSDLVQALSAACSLGGDESLLITEVYNNCIIRYLEEPSDSVSLLRDGDKLAAYRLPKQYEKSPLVVFTHKHFAEHTGVDNFVAPQMKEFEAPLLASLPEAVNGLTLQEIYLKLLNPFRFSKIISSDCGRGNSDCAVYSMDAAGDCAVNLMDITPSSSDGNVHSAQLEDGPERNQCNDNSCEVMEGPSETYCGEADVSDKEAQTEQFGFYLTNERDDVERTKIEMNDLDLLEAKPNRLHVSVNWQHSASKQYDVSMLNNLPEIHKLEVIPKGTEDSVALHGCLEAFLKEEPLGPEDMWYCPCCKKHQQAMKKLDLWRLPEVLVIHLKRFSYTQFTRNKLETFVDFPISDLDLSSYIATENEQLYNHYRLYAISNHYGNMGGGHYTASIYQEGKGWHKFDDECVTPISEDNIKTAAAYVLFYRRE
;
A
#
# COMPACT_ATOMS: atom_id res chain seq x y z
N MET A 1 17.49 23.49 19.23
CA MET A 1 16.33 24.29 19.71
C MET A 1 16.65 25.73 20.07
N ASN A 2 17.81 26.08 20.60
CA ASN A 2 18.10 27.48 21.00
C ASN A 2 18.58 28.43 19.90
N GLU A 3 18.99 27.94 18.75
CA GLU A 3 19.37 28.76 17.58
C GLU A 3 18.21 29.04 16.64
N TRP A 4 17.16 28.19 16.68
CA TRP A 4 15.99 28.32 15.82
C TRP A 4 15.10 29.51 16.22
N ASN A 5 14.99 29.80 17.51
CA ASN A 5 14.14 30.89 18.02
C ASN A 5 14.72 32.30 17.82
N ARG A 6 16.04 32.47 17.59
CA ARG A 6 16.63 33.79 17.33
C ARG A 6 16.47 34.29 15.91
N SER A 7 16.46 33.40 14.95
CA SER A 7 16.27 33.77 13.53
C SER A 7 14.82 34.13 13.17
N HIS A 8 13.83 33.74 14.01
CA HIS A 8 12.42 33.93 13.70
C HIS A 8 11.86 35.28 14.18
N GLN A 9 12.41 35.85 15.23
CA GLN A 9 12.00 37.20 15.66
C GLN A 9 12.42 38.28 14.65
N ASP A 10 13.58 38.13 14.02
CA ASP A 10 14.06 39.08 13.00
C ASP A 10 13.29 38.98 11.69
N TYR A 11 12.73 37.80 11.35
CA TYR A 11 11.95 37.59 10.15
C TYR A 11 10.56 38.23 10.19
N CYS A 12 9.87 38.14 11.34
CA CYS A 12 8.56 38.75 11.54
C CYS A 12 8.61 40.31 11.51
N HIS A 13 9.71 40.91 11.92
CA HIS A 13 9.86 42.38 11.85
C HIS A 13 10.14 42.90 10.44
N SER A 14 10.84 42.12 9.60
CA SER A 14 11.18 42.52 8.23
C SER A 14 9.98 42.43 7.27
N GLU A 15 9.03 41.53 7.49
CA GLU A 15 7.81 41.43 6.66
C GLU A 15 6.76 42.49 7.00
N GLN A 16 6.72 43.02 8.23
CA GLN A 16 5.82 44.12 8.58
C GLN A 16 6.20 45.44 7.89
N GLU A 17 7.48 45.68 7.62
CA GLU A 17 7.91 46.84 6.85
C GLU A 17 7.61 46.70 5.33
N ASN A 18 7.67 45.46 4.79
CA ASN A 18 7.35 45.22 3.37
C ASN A 18 5.83 45.19 3.08
N LEU A 19 4.97 44.89 4.07
CA LEU A 19 3.51 44.92 3.90
C LEU A 19 2.95 46.34 3.84
N LEU A 20 3.66 47.33 4.39
CA LEU A 20 3.24 48.73 4.32
C LEU A 20 3.58 49.38 2.96
N GLU A 21 4.61 48.90 2.22
CA GLU A 21 4.94 49.39 0.89
C GLU A 21 4.09 48.80 -0.25
N VAL A 22 3.49 47.62 -0.07
CA VAL A 22 2.65 46.94 -1.09
C VAL A 22 1.22 47.50 -1.15
N GLN A 23 0.77 48.26 -0.14
CA GLN A 23 -0.59 48.84 -0.13
C GLN A 23 -0.74 50.10 -1.03
N VAL A 24 0.33 50.61 -1.64
CA VAL A 24 0.24 51.83 -2.43
C VAL A 24 0.16 51.58 -3.95
N TYR A 25 0.34 50.34 -4.46
CA TYR A 25 0.42 50.08 -5.92
C TYR A 25 -0.67 49.13 -6.48
N ALA A 26 -1.74 48.87 -5.83
CA ALA A 26 -2.83 48.03 -6.36
C ALA A 26 -4.08 48.86 -6.72
N MET A 27 -3.91 49.87 -7.57
CA MET A 27 -5.04 50.46 -8.33
C MET A 27 -4.59 50.73 -9.76
N SER A 28 -4.79 49.77 -10.60
CA SER A 28 -5.10 49.77 -12.05
C SER A 28 -4.43 48.59 -12.77
N ASP A 29 -5.21 47.65 -13.16
CA ASP A 29 -5.35 47.18 -14.53
C ASP A 29 -6.15 45.88 -14.59
N SER A 30 -7.35 46.04 -15.13
CA SER A 30 -8.22 44.93 -15.51
C SER A 30 -7.61 44.16 -16.71
N LEU A 31 -7.27 42.91 -16.54
CA LEU A 31 -7.03 41.97 -17.62
C LEU A 31 -8.09 40.87 -17.63
N THR A 32 -9.05 41.07 -18.55
CA THR A 32 -10.07 40.08 -18.90
C THR A 32 -9.48 38.93 -19.68
N PHE A 33 -9.47 37.72 -19.14
CA PHE A 33 -9.32 36.49 -19.92
C PHE A 33 -10.70 35.94 -20.28
N LYS A 34 -11.01 35.94 -21.57
CA LYS A 34 -12.16 35.22 -22.13
C LYS A 34 -11.79 33.76 -22.37
N ILE A 35 -12.44 32.84 -21.64
CA ILE A 35 -12.57 31.45 -22.06
C ILE A 35 -14.06 31.23 -22.41
N GLY A 36 -14.30 30.86 -23.67
CA GLY A 36 -15.63 30.63 -24.18
C GLY A 36 -16.25 29.34 -23.70
N GLY A 37 -17.54 29.34 -23.45
CA GLY A 37 -18.36 28.16 -23.27
C GLY A 37 -19.64 28.41 -22.49
N SER A 38 -20.72 28.60 -23.20
CA SER A 38 -22.15 28.36 -22.85
C SER A 38 -22.71 28.91 -21.55
N SER A 39 -23.38 30.00 -21.66
CA SER A 39 -24.26 30.60 -20.66
C SER A 39 -25.58 29.82 -20.58
N MET A 40 -25.89 29.25 -19.42
CA MET A 40 -27.28 29.02 -18.99
C MET A 40 -27.61 30.03 -17.91
N ASN A 41 -28.43 31.02 -18.29
CA ASN A 41 -29.03 31.96 -17.36
C ASN A 41 -30.07 31.20 -16.51
N VAL A 42 -29.79 31.05 -15.22
CA VAL A 42 -30.84 30.77 -14.23
C VAL A 42 -31.09 32.05 -13.43
N ASP A 43 -32.23 32.63 -13.68
CA ASP A 43 -32.74 33.80 -12.97
C ASP A 43 -33.10 33.38 -11.53
N MET A 44 -32.26 33.71 -10.57
CA MET A 44 -32.55 33.56 -9.13
C MET A 44 -33.05 34.89 -8.59
N SER A 45 -34.34 35.10 -8.70
CA SER A 45 -35.04 36.13 -7.92
C SER A 45 -35.04 35.72 -6.45
N CYS A 46 -34.17 36.30 -5.64
CA CYS A 46 -34.15 36.15 -4.19
C CYS A 46 -35.36 36.84 -3.56
N GLY A 47 -36.41 36.03 -3.27
CA GLY A 47 -37.52 36.42 -2.45
C GLY A 47 -37.10 36.51 -0.98
N ASN A 48 -37.40 37.61 -0.38
CA ASN A 48 -37.21 38.00 1.01
C ASN A 48 -37.88 36.99 1.97
N VAL A 49 -37.21 35.92 2.37
CA VAL A 49 -37.64 35.00 3.43
C VAL A 49 -36.92 35.39 4.73
N GLY A 50 -37.71 35.54 5.79
CA GLY A 50 -37.36 36.09 7.09
C GLY A 50 -35.94 35.73 7.60
N ARG A 51 -35.27 36.77 8.13
CA ARG A 51 -33.97 36.67 8.83
C ARG A 51 -34.05 35.67 10.01
N VAL A 52 -33.79 34.42 9.75
CA VAL A 52 -33.39 33.48 10.79
C VAL A 52 -31.94 33.85 11.12
N SER A 53 -31.64 34.00 12.41
CA SER A 53 -30.31 34.36 12.91
C SER A 53 -29.19 33.63 12.17
N SER A 54 -28.38 34.37 11.44
CA SER A 54 -27.27 33.82 10.62
C SER A 54 -25.98 33.57 11.43
N MET A 55 -26.04 33.61 12.77
CA MET A 55 -24.86 33.41 13.64
C MET A 55 -24.14 32.11 13.31
N GLY A 56 -22.84 32.18 13.03
CA GLY A 56 -21.97 31.04 12.68
C GLY A 56 -22.11 30.54 11.24
N LEU A 57 -22.97 31.15 10.38
CA LEU A 57 -23.08 30.79 8.96
C LEU A 57 -22.41 31.85 8.06
N ILE A 58 -21.13 32.12 8.35
CA ILE A 58 -20.32 33.13 7.65
C ILE A 58 -19.18 32.45 6.97
N GLY A 59 -18.96 32.66 5.67
CA GLY A 59 -17.88 32.14 4.89
C GLY A 59 -16.54 32.85 5.14
N LEU A 60 -15.44 32.24 4.76
CA LEU A 60 -14.09 32.80 4.78
C LEU A 60 -13.62 33.05 3.34
N GLU A 61 -13.10 34.25 3.09
CA GLU A 61 -12.50 34.58 1.78
C GLU A 61 -11.25 33.72 1.53
N ASN A 62 -11.09 33.24 0.28
CA ASN A 62 -9.89 32.56 -0.14
C ASN A 62 -8.80 33.57 -0.51
N LEU A 63 -7.78 33.68 0.32
CA LEU A 63 -6.67 34.62 0.16
C LEU A 63 -5.58 34.16 -0.84
N GLY A 64 -5.92 33.22 -1.71
CA GLY A 64 -5.00 32.56 -2.63
C GLY A 64 -4.58 31.18 -2.09
N ASN A 65 -5.25 30.12 -2.58
CA ASN A 65 -5.07 28.72 -2.15
C ASN A 65 -5.23 28.45 -0.66
N THR A 66 -5.98 29.26 0.10
CA THR A 66 -6.17 29.09 1.55
C THR A 66 -7.39 28.23 1.93
N CYS A 67 -7.98 27.49 1.00
CA CYS A 67 -9.12 26.61 1.30
C CYS A 67 -8.80 25.56 2.39
N PHE A 68 -7.57 25.06 2.45
CA PHE A 68 -7.11 24.15 3.51
C PHE A 68 -7.17 24.79 4.91
N MET A 69 -6.82 26.06 5.00
CA MET A 69 -6.89 26.86 6.21
C MET A 69 -8.35 27.17 6.55
N ASN A 70 -9.15 27.59 5.57
CA ASN A 70 -10.54 27.95 5.77
C ASN A 70 -11.36 26.76 6.28
N SER A 71 -11.18 25.56 5.72
CA SER A 71 -11.88 24.36 6.15
C SER A 71 -11.54 23.98 7.60
N SER A 72 -10.25 24.05 8.00
CA SER A 72 -9.79 23.76 9.37
C SER A 72 -10.33 24.77 10.37
N ILE A 73 -10.28 26.07 10.04
CA ILE A 73 -10.83 27.14 10.87
C ILE A 73 -12.33 26.95 11.07
N GLN A 74 -13.11 26.66 10.01
CA GLN A 74 -14.54 26.46 10.12
C GLN A 74 -14.87 25.30 11.07
N CYS A 75 -14.14 24.18 11.00
CA CYS A 75 -14.34 23.06 11.91
C CYS A 75 -14.09 23.45 13.36
N LEU A 76 -13.00 24.15 13.66
CA LEU A 76 -12.67 24.61 15.03
C LEU A 76 -13.61 25.71 15.51
N ALA A 77 -14.01 26.65 14.62
CA ALA A 77 -14.94 27.74 14.94
C ALA A 77 -16.37 27.25 15.23
N HIS A 78 -16.66 25.96 15.05
CA HIS A 78 -17.92 25.33 15.43
C HIS A 78 -17.75 24.26 16.52
N THR A 79 -16.58 24.20 17.14
CA THR A 79 -16.33 23.40 18.35
C THR A 79 -16.89 24.16 19.53
N THR A 80 -18.03 23.72 20.07
CA THR A 80 -18.83 24.47 21.06
C THR A 80 -17.99 25.01 22.20
N LYS A 81 -17.15 24.19 22.81
CA LYS A 81 -16.30 24.58 23.95
C LYS A 81 -15.26 25.66 23.59
N LEU A 82 -14.70 25.60 22.37
CA LEU A 82 -13.81 26.66 21.86
C LEU A 82 -14.60 27.95 21.54
N VAL A 83 -15.81 27.81 20.98
CA VAL A 83 -16.68 28.97 20.71
C VAL A 83 -17.00 29.71 22.01
N ASP A 84 -17.48 28.99 23.03
CA ASP A 84 -17.82 29.56 24.34
C ASP A 84 -16.61 30.23 24.99
N TYR A 85 -15.45 29.61 24.91
CA TYR A 85 -14.21 30.13 25.47
C TYR A 85 -13.76 31.43 24.77
N PHE A 86 -13.65 31.45 23.44
CA PHE A 86 -13.14 32.61 22.71
C PHE A 86 -14.15 33.74 22.53
N LEU A 87 -15.44 33.46 22.67
CA LEU A 87 -16.47 34.52 22.74
C LEU A 87 -16.52 35.14 24.16
N GLY A 88 -16.06 34.42 25.17
CA GLY A 88 -15.92 34.90 26.54
C GLY A 88 -14.70 35.80 26.76
N ASP A 89 -14.34 35.95 28.03
CA ASP A 89 -13.14 36.70 28.46
C ASP A 89 -11.96 35.73 28.70
N TYR A 90 -11.11 35.57 27.72
CA TYR A 90 -9.93 34.68 27.74
C TYR A 90 -8.60 35.48 27.83
N ASP A 91 -8.65 36.81 27.87
CA ASP A 91 -7.45 37.66 27.89
C ASP A 91 -6.56 37.38 29.11
N SER A 92 -7.17 36.98 30.24
CA SER A 92 -6.46 36.59 31.46
C SER A 92 -5.64 35.31 31.32
N ASP A 93 -6.01 34.43 30.39
CA ASP A 93 -5.40 33.13 30.20
C ASP A 93 -4.22 33.17 29.21
N ILE A 94 -4.03 34.31 28.53
CA ILE A 94 -2.94 34.48 27.58
C ILE A 94 -1.58 34.44 28.26
N ASN A 95 -0.74 33.50 27.83
CA ASN A 95 0.63 33.36 28.31
C ASN A 95 1.62 34.15 27.44
N ARG A 96 1.86 35.40 27.82
CA ARG A 96 2.80 36.28 27.09
C ARG A 96 4.27 35.97 27.35
N THR A 97 4.59 35.01 28.22
CA THR A 97 5.96 34.69 28.64
C THR A 97 6.41 33.30 28.17
N ASN A 98 5.56 32.54 27.54
CA ASN A 98 5.90 31.21 27.03
C ASN A 98 6.80 31.35 25.79
N PRO A 99 8.06 30.84 25.82
CA PRO A 99 8.95 30.92 24.66
C PRO A 99 8.56 30.03 23.48
N LEU A 100 7.59 29.12 23.66
CA LEU A 100 7.06 28.25 22.62
C LEU A 100 5.83 28.83 21.92
N GLY A 101 5.19 29.85 22.52
CA GLY A 101 4.07 30.58 21.96
C GLY A 101 4.49 31.87 21.24
N LEU A 102 3.51 32.60 20.71
CA LEU A 102 3.65 33.89 20.03
C LEU A 102 3.21 35.06 20.94
N ASN A 103 3.54 35.03 22.21
CA ASN A 103 3.13 36.07 23.19
C ASN A 103 1.59 36.26 23.25
N GLY A 104 0.80 35.25 22.87
CA GLY A 104 -0.65 35.31 22.80
C GLY A 104 -1.21 35.85 21.47
N GLU A 105 -0.36 36.19 20.50
CA GLU A 105 -0.81 36.86 19.28
C GLU A 105 -1.65 35.94 18.37
N LEU A 106 -1.34 34.63 18.34
CA LEU A 106 -2.12 33.67 17.57
C LEU A 106 -3.49 33.44 18.22
N ALA A 107 -3.55 33.31 19.55
CA ALA A 107 -4.79 33.14 20.28
C ALA A 107 -5.70 34.38 20.15
N LEU A 108 -5.14 35.59 20.20
CA LEU A 108 -5.88 36.84 19.95
C LEU A 108 -6.42 36.91 18.53
N ALA A 109 -5.59 36.59 17.52
CA ALA A 109 -6.01 36.64 16.12
C ALA A 109 -7.10 35.58 15.82
N PHE A 110 -7.00 34.39 16.42
CA PHE A 110 -8.04 33.35 16.30
C PHE A 110 -9.34 33.79 16.98
N GLY A 111 -9.28 34.33 18.19
CA GLY A 111 -10.46 34.82 18.91
C GLY A 111 -11.16 35.98 18.19
N GLU A 112 -10.40 36.93 17.62
CA GLU A 112 -10.94 38.00 16.79
C GLU A 112 -11.65 37.46 15.54
N LEU A 113 -11.03 36.49 14.86
CA LEU A 113 -11.62 35.82 13.70
C LEU A 113 -12.90 35.07 14.08
N LEU A 114 -12.89 34.34 15.19
CA LEU A 114 -14.06 33.60 15.67
C LEU A 114 -15.19 34.53 16.05
N ARG A 115 -14.92 35.65 16.75
CA ARG A 115 -15.93 36.69 17.03
C ARG A 115 -16.53 37.23 15.73
N SER A 116 -15.73 37.46 14.70
CA SER A 116 -16.19 37.92 13.38
C SER A 116 -17.10 36.90 12.68
N LEU A 117 -16.84 35.59 12.83
CA LEU A 117 -17.65 34.51 12.27
C LEU A 117 -19.00 34.33 12.99
N TRP A 118 -19.09 34.77 14.27
CA TRP A 118 -20.27 34.63 15.10
C TRP A 118 -21.09 35.93 15.23
N THR A 119 -20.71 37.01 14.53
CA THR A 119 -21.47 38.26 14.46
C THR A 119 -22.42 38.25 13.25
N ASN A 120 -23.51 38.99 13.32
CA ASN A 120 -24.53 39.02 12.27
C ASN A 120 -24.30 40.09 11.18
N ASP A 121 -23.17 40.76 11.17
CA ASP A 121 -22.98 41.99 10.41
C ASP A 121 -22.40 41.82 9.00
N ARG A 122 -21.91 40.61 8.65
CA ARG A 122 -21.20 40.36 7.40
C ARG A 122 -21.63 39.03 6.76
N ASN A 123 -21.49 38.91 5.46
CA ASN A 123 -21.68 37.65 4.74
C ASN A 123 -20.41 36.82 4.63
N THR A 124 -19.24 37.49 4.60
CA THR A 124 -17.90 36.86 4.50
C THR A 124 -16.90 37.59 5.38
N VAL A 125 -15.83 36.89 5.74
CA VAL A 125 -14.68 37.43 6.51
C VAL A 125 -13.39 37.08 5.82
N ALA A 126 -12.50 38.06 5.66
CA ALA A 126 -11.15 37.84 5.14
C ALA A 126 -10.15 37.59 6.30
N PRO A 127 -9.58 36.38 6.43
CA PRO A 127 -8.74 36.02 7.58
C PRO A 127 -7.26 36.48 7.44
N HIS A 128 -7.00 37.72 6.99
CA HIS A 128 -5.65 38.23 6.76
C HIS A 128 -4.78 38.27 8.01
N ASN A 129 -5.32 38.83 9.12
CA ASN A 129 -4.58 38.92 10.38
C ASN A 129 -4.24 37.55 10.91
N PHE A 130 -5.20 36.62 10.90
CA PHE A 130 -4.97 35.25 11.31
C PHE A 130 -3.90 34.53 10.44
N LYS A 131 -3.99 34.66 9.10
CA LYS A 131 -2.98 34.08 8.18
C LYS A 131 -1.58 34.59 8.49
N ALA A 132 -1.44 35.90 8.76
CA ALA A 132 -0.15 36.47 9.11
C ALA A 132 0.41 35.88 10.42
N LYS A 133 -0.42 35.70 11.45
CA LYS A 133 0.03 35.17 12.74
C LYS A 133 0.34 33.68 12.70
N ILE A 134 -0.46 32.86 11.99
CA ILE A 134 -0.12 31.45 11.81
C ILE A 134 1.15 31.26 10.99
N ALA A 135 1.42 32.11 10.02
CA ALA A 135 2.66 32.11 9.25
C ALA A 135 3.90 32.48 10.09
N CYS A 136 3.74 33.32 11.10
CA CYS A 136 4.82 33.60 12.07
C CYS A 136 5.12 32.39 12.96
N PHE A 137 4.08 31.64 13.39
CA PHE A 137 4.22 30.44 14.20
C PHE A 137 4.75 29.25 13.37
N ALA A 138 4.22 29.09 12.16
CA ALA A 138 4.53 27.99 11.24
C ALA A 138 4.88 28.56 9.83
N PRO A 139 6.14 28.95 9.57
CA PRO A 139 6.57 29.65 8.36
C PRO A 139 6.28 28.94 7.04
N GLN A 140 6.12 27.63 7.04
CA GLN A 140 5.71 26.87 5.85
C GLN A 140 4.38 27.34 5.24
N PHE A 141 3.49 27.95 6.05
CA PHE A 141 2.21 28.49 5.61
C PHE A 141 2.26 29.98 5.18
N SER A 142 3.43 30.59 5.12
CA SER A 142 3.59 32.04 4.78
C SER A 142 3.22 32.36 3.33
N GLY A 143 3.41 31.41 2.39
CA GLY A 143 3.18 31.62 0.96
C GLY A 143 1.73 31.49 0.52
N PHE A 144 1.58 31.27 -0.82
CA PHE A 144 0.31 31.02 -1.50
C PHE A 144 0.20 29.57 -2.02
N ASN A 145 1.03 28.67 -1.54
CA ASN A 145 0.96 27.26 -1.88
C ASN A 145 -0.22 26.59 -1.20
N GLN A 146 -0.71 25.51 -1.79
CA GLN A 146 -1.63 24.62 -1.12
C GLN A 146 -0.88 23.77 -0.10
N HIS A 147 -1.49 23.58 1.06
CA HIS A 147 -0.94 22.76 2.14
C HIS A 147 -1.98 21.75 2.62
N ASP A 148 -1.54 20.82 3.46
CA ASP A 148 -2.40 19.85 4.08
C ASP A 148 -3.20 20.49 5.23
N SER A 149 -4.54 20.35 5.21
CA SER A 149 -5.41 20.91 6.24
C SER A 149 -5.19 20.27 7.61
N GLN A 150 -4.78 18.99 7.66
CA GLN A 150 -4.47 18.32 8.92
C GLN A 150 -3.12 18.80 9.47
N GLU A 151 -2.14 19.04 8.63
CA GLU A 151 -0.86 19.63 9.06
C GLU A 151 -1.08 21.01 9.67
N LEU A 152 -1.85 21.88 8.98
CA LEU A 152 -2.22 23.17 9.54
C LEU A 152 -2.98 23.04 10.86
N LEU A 153 -3.95 22.14 10.94
CA LEU A 153 -4.73 21.90 12.15
C LEU A 153 -3.85 21.54 13.33
N ALA A 154 -2.85 20.66 13.13
CA ALA A 154 -1.91 20.27 14.16
C ALA A 154 -1.09 21.48 14.68
N PHE A 155 -0.53 22.28 13.76
CA PHE A 155 0.19 23.51 14.14
C PHE A 155 -0.70 24.55 14.80
N LEU A 156 -1.93 24.69 14.35
CA LEU A 156 -2.88 25.64 14.94
C LEU A 156 -3.27 25.25 16.37
N LEU A 157 -3.60 23.98 16.60
CA LEU A 157 -3.93 23.51 17.95
C LEU A 157 -2.73 23.61 18.90
N ASP A 158 -1.52 23.29 18.43
CA ASP A 158 -0.28 23.42 19.22
C ASP A 158 0.02 24.90 19.53
N GLY A 159 -0.08 25.79 18.55
CA GLY A 159 0.13 27.22 18.76
C GLY A 159 -0.89 27.87 19.68
N LEU A 160 -2.17 27.52 19.55
CA LEU A 160 -3.22 27.98 20.47
C LEU A 160 -2.97 27.44 21.89
N HIS A 161 -2.57 26.15 22.00
CA HIS A 161 -2.20 25.58 23.29
C HIS A 161 -1.06 26.35 23.95
N GLU A 162 0.04 26.60 23.23
CA GLU A 162 1.22 27.28 23.82
C GLU A 162 0.94 28.76 24.13
N ASP A 163 0.11 29.44 23.37
CA ASP A 163 -0.33 30.82 23.68
C ASP A 163 -1.27 30.89 24.91
N LEU A 164 -2.01 29.82 25.20
CA LEU A 164 -3.00 29.73 26.28
C LEU A 164 -2.56 28.86 27.44
N ASN A 165 -1.34 28.29 27.38
CA ASN A 165 -0.83 27.41 28.44
C ASN A 165 -0.56 28.19 29.73
N GLN A 166 -1.36 27.96 30.77
CA GLN A 166 -1.28 28.65 32.03
C GLN A 166 -0.06 28.23 32.85
N VAL A 167 0.62 27.13 32.48
CA VAL A 167 1.81 26.66 33.19
C VAL A 167 3.03 27.49 32.80
N LYS A 168 3.46 28.37 33.71
CA LYS A 168 4.64 29.23 33.50
C LYS A 168 5.97 28.54 33.74
N CYS A 169 6.00 27.51 34.59
CA CYS A 169 7.18 26.72 34.93
C CYS A 169 6.86 25.24 34.72
N LYS A 170 7.33 24.66 33.62
CA LYS A 170 7.12 23.25 33.33
C LYS A 170 8.02 22.39 34.23
N PRO A 171 7.49 21.63 35.22
CA PRO A 171 8.31 20.79 36.09
C PRO A 171 8.94 19.66 35.28
N TYR A 172 10.14 19.27 35.68
CA TYR A 172 10.75 18.03 35.19
C TYR A 172 10.50 16.94 36.23
N GLU A 173 9.74 15.94 35.84
CA GLU A 173 9.54 14.71 36.61
C GLU A 173 10.05 13.54 35.80
N GLU A 174 10.93 12.74 36.39
CA GLU A 174 11.44 11.52 35.76
C GLU A 174 10.34 10.45 35.75
N ALA A 175 10.05 9.89 34.58
CA ALA A 175 9.08 8.80 34.47
C ALA A 175 9.59 7.57 35.22
N LYS A 176 8.80 7.08 36.19
CA LYS A 176 9.12 5.86 36.92
C LYS A 176 8.85 4.62 36.07
N ASP A 177 9.65 3.58 36.27
CA ASP A 177 9.43 2.32 35.60
C ASP A 177 8.00 1.78 35.91
N ALA A 178 7.27 1.47 34.85
CA ALA A 178 5.92 0.91 34.92
C ALA A 178 5.92 -0.57 35.34
N SER A 179 7.08 -1.24 35.35
CA SER A 179 7.16 -2.68 35.58
C SER A 179 6.59 -3.08 36.95
N GLY A 180 5.49 -3.90 36.92
CA GLY A 180 4.86 -4.46 38.12
C GLY A 180 3.88 -3.53 38.84
N ARG A 181 3.58 -2.36 38.27
CA ARG A 181 2.54 -1.43 38.77
C ARG A 181 1.24 -1.63 37.99
N PRO A 182 0.07 -1.41 38.62
CA PRO A 182 -1.20 -1.38 37.89
C PRO A 182 -1.20 -0.30 36.81
N ASP A 183 -1.76 -0.64 35.64
CA ASP A 183 -1.81 0.26 34.50
C ASP A 183 -2.55 1.58 34.81
N GLU A 184 -3.63 1.53 35.64
CA GLU A 184 -4.40 2.69 36.05
C GLU A 184 -3.54 3.69 36.85
N GLU A 185 -2.74 3.17 37.78
CA GLU A 185 -1.86 4.01 38.59
C GLU A 185 -0.79 4.73 37.75
N VAL A 186 -0.21 3.96 36.79
CA VAL A 186 0.80 4.48 35.89
C VAL A 186 0.19 5.50 34.92
N ALA A 187 -0.98 5.19 34.34
CA ALA A 187 -1.71 6.08 33.44
C ALA A 187 -2.07 7.41 34.12
N ASP A 188 -2.56 7.34 35.37
CA ASP A 188 -2.90 8.51 36.15
C ASP A 188 -1.67 9.35 36.51
N GLU A 189 -0.53 8.72 36.78
CA GLU A 189 0.75 9.43 37.01
C GLU A 189 1.18 10.16 35.73
N TYR A 190 1.19 9.48 34.59
CA TYR A 190 1.54 10.08 33.29
C TYR A 190 0.61 11.24 32.95
N TRP A 191 -0.70 11.07 33.17
CA TRP A 191 -1.69 12.12 32.90
C TRP A 191 -1.51 13.33 33.79
N ARG A 192 -1.30 13.14 35.12
CA ARG A 192 -0.99 14.24 36.04
C ARG A 192 0.29 14.98 35.64
N ASN A 193 1.34 14.27 35.26
CA ASN A 193 2.58 14.85 34.78
C ASN A 193 2.38 15.64 33.50
N HIS A 194 1.50 15.15 32.61
CA HIS A 194 1.09 15.87 31.39
C HIS A 194 0.38 17.18 31.75
N LEU A 195 -0.64 17.14 32.58
CA LEU A 195 -1.40 18.32 33.00
C LEU A 195 -0.55 19.33 33.82
N ALA A 196 0.41 18.86 34.60
CA ALA A 196 1.35 19.76 35.32
C ALA A 196 2.24 20.58 34.38
N ARG A 197 2.31 20.24 33.12
CA ARG A 197 3.11 20.91 32.07
C ARG A 197 2.25 21.60 31.00
N ASN A 198 1.00 21.21 30.90
CA ASN A 198 0.09 21.59 29.81
C ASN A 198 -1.31 21.83 30.38
N ASP A 199 -1.67 23.10 30.51
CA ASP A 199 -2.96 23.54 31.06
C ASP A 199 -3.56 24.61 30.13
N SER A 200 -4.54 24.22 29.32
CA SER A 200 -5.23 25.12 28.42
C SER A 200 -6.57 24.51 27.95
N VAL A 201 -7.46 25.34 27.40
CA VAL A 201 -8.72 24.91 26.83
C VAL A 201 -8.54 23.85 25.71
N ILE A 202 -7.41 23.87 25.00
CA ILE A 202 -7.09 22.87 23.96
C ILE A 202 -6.85 21.49 24.58
N VAL A 203 -6.08 21.45 25.69
CA VAL A 203 -5.84 20.21 26.43
C VAL A 203 -7.15 19.64 26.96
N ASP A 204 -7.97 20.45 27.59
CA ASP A 204 -9.25 20.06 28.17
C ASP A 204 -10.28 19.59 27.11
N THR A 205 -10.11 20.06 25.88
CA THR A 205 -11.07 19.76 24.80
C THR A 205 -10.62 18.60 23.93
N CYS A 206 -9.35 18.59 23.50
CA CYS A 206 -8.88 17.71 22.43
C CYS A 206 -7.90 16.62 22.88
N HIS A 207 -7.31 16.71 24.10
CA HIS A 207 -6.32 15.73 24.50
C HIS A 207 -6.94 14.47 25.09
N GLY A 208 -6.52 13.33 24.55
CA GLY A 208 -6.73 11.99 25.10
C GLY A 208 -5.42 11.33 25.47
N GLN A 209 -5.49 10.07 25.87
CA GLN A 209 -4.32 9.26 26.24
C GLN A 209 -4.46 7.86 25.63
N TYR A 210 -3.40 7.31 25.07
CA TYR A 210 -3.31 5.90 24.68
C TYR A 210 -2.20 5.20 25.47
N LYS A 211 -2.38 3.89 25.67
CA LYS A 211 -1.36 2.98 26.17
C LYS A 211 -0.53 2.50 24.98
N SER A 212 0.77 2.68 25.04
CA SER A 212 1.74 2.18 24.06
C SER A 212 2.55 1.05 24.68
N THR A 213 2.47 -0.13 24.09
CA THR A 213 3.18 -1.33 24.54
C THR A 213 4.22 -1.73 23.51
N LEU A 214 5.49 -1.79 23.92
CA LEU A 214 6.59 -2.32 23.12
C LEU A 214 7.02 -3.68 23.64
N THR A 215 7.07 -4.70 22.78
CA THR A 215 7.46 -6.07 23.13
C THR A 215 8.72 -6.48 22.36
N CYS A 216 9.74 -6.89 23.09
CA CYS A 216 10.99 -7.37 22.49
C CYS A 216 10.76 -8.74 21.81
N PRO A 217 11.07 -8.91 20.52
CA PRO A 217 10.87 -10.17 19.81
C PRO A 217 11.82 -11.29 20.28
N THR A 218 12.91 -10.94 20.98
CA THR A 218 13.95 -11.90 21.41
C THR A 218 13.71 -12.41 22.83
N CYS A 219 13.35 -11.55 23.79
CA CYS A 219 13.25 -11.91 25.22
C CYS A 219 11.85 -11.66 25.81
N ASN A 220 10.89 -11.21 25.02
CA ASN A 220 9.51 -10.88 25.43
C ASN A 220 9.42 -9.84 26.56
N LYS A 221 10.48 -9.05 26.79
CA LYS A 221 10.41 -7.89 27.72
C LYS A 221 9.45 -6.88 27.13
N THR A 222 8.46 -6.49 27.91
CA THR A 222 7.52 -5.41 27.59
C THR A 222 7.93 -4.10 28.23
N SER A 223 7.69 -3.00 27.53
CA SER A 223 7.76 -1.63 28.03
C SER A 223 6.43 -0.95 27.75
N VAL A 224 5.83 -0.35 28.77
CA VAL A 224 4.52 0.31 28.69
C VAL A 224 4.68 1.79 28.98
N THR A 225 4.11 2.64 28.12
CA THR A 225 4.00 4.10 28.33
C THR A 225 2.55 4.52 28.08
N PHE A 226 2.17 5.67 28.68
CA PHE A 226 0.86 6.28 28.51
C PHE A 226 1.04 7.68 27.93
N ASP A 227 0.87 7.80 26.61
CA ASP A 227 1.22 9.00 25.89
C ASP A 227 -0.03 9.82 25.54
N PRO A 228 -0.02 11.15 25.67
CA PRO A 228 -1.13 12.00 25.27
C PRO A 228 -1.24 12.07 23.74
N PHE A 229 -2.46 12.21 23.25
CA PHE A 229 -2.73 12.52 21.85
C PHE A 229 -3.73 13.66 21.71
N MET A 230 -3.68 14.40 20.61
CA MET A 230 -4.56 15.51 20.29
C MET A 230 -5.51 15.16 19.13
N TYR A 231 -5.12 14.19 18.30
CA TYR A 231 -5.91 13.62 17.21
C TYR A 231 -5.46 12.20 16.94
N LEU A 232 -6.34 11.39 16.35
CA LEU A 232 -6.02 10.05 15.89
C LEU A 232 -5.80 10.07 14.37
N SER A 233 -4.61 9.66 13.91
CA SER A 233 -4.28 9.50 12.49
C SER A 233 -4.47 8.06 12.07
N LEU A 234 -5.64 7.73 11.53
CA LEU A 234 -6.02 6.37 11.17
C LEU A 234 -5.56 6.00 9.76
N PRO A 235 -4.93 4.82 9.58
CA PRO A 235 -4.69 4.30 8.26
C PRO A 235 -6.02 4.00 7.57
N VAL A 236 -6.10 4.25 6.26
CA VAL A 236 -7.24 3.84 5.43
C VAL A 236 -6.83 2.56 4.70
N PRO A 237 -7.31 1.38 5.13
CA PRO A 237 -7.02 0.13 4.43
C PRO A 237 -7.53 0.20 3.00
N SER A 238 -6.64 -0.03 2.04
CA SER A 238 -7.04 -0.12 0.64
C SER A 238 -7.53 -1.53 0.35
N MET A 239 -8.79 -1.68 -0.02
CA MET A 239 -9.37 -2.95 -0.50
C MET A 239 -9.12 -3.13 -2.00
N ALA A 240 -8.63 -2.09 -2.69
CA ALA A 240 -8.35 -2.16 -4.10
C ALA A 240 -7.32 -3.25 -4.40
N LYS A 241 -7.73 -4.22 -5.22
CA LYS A 241 -6.86 -5.29 -5.70
C LYS A 241 -6.46 -5.02 -7.14
N ARG A 242 -5.30 -5.51 -7.53
CA ARG A 242 -4.88 -5.59 -8.93
C ARG A 242 -4.57 -7.05 -9.27
N THR A 243 -4.87 -7.43 -10.50
CA THR A 243 -4.47 -8.74 -11.02
C THR A 243 -3.12 -8.61 -11.68
N MET A 244 -2.22 -9.54 -11.35
CA MET A 244 -0.87 -9.61 -11.90
C MET A 244 -0.66 -11.00 -12.48
N THR A 245 -0.15 -11.05 -13.72
CA THR A 245 0.20 -12.29 -14.38
C THR A 245 1.66 -12.61 -14.13
N VAL A 246 1.94 -13.78 -13.57
CA VAL A 246 3.30 -14.25 -13.25
C VAL A 246 3.51 -15.64 -13.82
N THR A 247 4.57 -15.82 -14.60
CA THR A 247 4.95 -17.13 -15.14
C THR A 247 5.85 -17.86 -14.14
N VAL A 248 5.45 -19.06 -13.72
CA VAL A 248 6.18 -19.87 -12.76
C VAL A 248 6.97 -20.97 -13.48
N PHE A 249 8.28 -20.99 -13.24
CA PHE A 249 9.23 -21.96 -13.79
C PHE A 249 9.69 -22.95 -12.71
N SER A 250 9.88 -24.21 -13.09
CA SER A 250 10.56 -25.21 -12.29
C SER A 250 12.07 -25.09 -12.50
N THR A 251 12.87 -25.09 -11.43
CA THR A 251 14.33 -25.03 -11.49
C THR A 251 14.99 -26.39 -11.49
N ASP A 252 14.21 -27.46 -11.49
CA ASP A 252 14.66 -28.86 -11.59
C ASP A 252 14.23 -29.55 -12.89
N GLY A 253 13.54 -28.84 -13.77
CA GLY A 253 13.03 -29.39 -15.03
C GLY A 253 11.92 -30.46 -14.87
N SER A 254 11.27 -30.53 -13.72
CA SER A 254 10.23 -31.53 -13.43
C SER A 254 8.84 -31.15 -13.95
N ARG A 255 8.59 -29.85 -14.20
CA ARG A 255 7.28 -29.31 -14.55
C ARG A 255 7.41 -28.32 -15.70
N GLU A 256 6.37 -28.28 -16.53
CA GLU A 256 6.19 -27.23 -17.54
C GLU A 256 5.94 -25.87 -16.84
N PRO A 257 6.38 -24.75 -17.45
CA PRO A 257 6.06 -23.43 -16.94
C PRO A 257 4.58 -23.11 -17.15
N PHE A 258 4.00 -22.40 -16.19
CA PHE A 258 2.61 -21.96 -16.25
C PHE A 258 2.48 -20.49 -15.83
N SER A 259 1.58 -19.76 -16.47
CA SER A 259 1.22 -18.40 -16.09
C SER A 259 0.02 -18.41 -15.16
N TYR A 260 0.13 -17.67 -14.06
CA TYR A 260 -0.89 -17.52 -13.04
C TYR A 260 -1.32 -16.07 -12.94
N ASP A 261 -2.64 -15.84 -13.00
CA ASP A 261 -3.23 -14.55 -12.67
C ASP A 261 -3.53 -14.53 -11.16
N VAL A 262 -2.82 -13.70 -10.42
CA VAL A 262 -3.00 -13.56 -8.98
C VAL A 262 -3.53 -12.18 -8.63
N SER A 263 -4.47 -12.13 -7.69
CA SER A 263 -5.06 -10.89 -7.20
C SER A 263 -4.38 -10.47 -5.90
N VAL A 264 -3.73 -9.32 -5.92
CA VAL A 264 -2.99 -8.76 -4.78
C VAL A 264 -3.51 -7.36 -4.44
N PRO A 265 -3.33 -6.88 -3.18
CA PRO A 265 -3.66 -5.50 -2.86
C PRO A 265 -2.90 -4.53 -3.78
N LYS A 266 -3.57 -3.51 -4.32
CA LYS A 266 -2.96 -2.53 -5.24
C LYS A 266 -1.74 -1.82 -4.65
N PHE A 267 -1.75 -1.58 -3.35
CA PHE A 267 -0.67 -0.97 -2.58
C PHE A 267 -0.04 -1.97 -1.59
N GLY A 268 -0.12 -3.27 -1.92
CA GLY A 268 0.51 -4.34 -1.15
C GLY A 268 2.02 -4.39 -1.34
N THR A 269 2.61 -5.39 -0.69
CA THR A 269 4.05 -5.67 -0.70
C THR A 269 4.37 -6.88 -1.59
N LEU A 270 5.64 -7.08 -1.87
CA LEU A 270 6.12 -8.29 -2.54
C LEU A 270 5.74 -9.55 -1.75
N SER A 271 5.70 -9.47 -0.41
CA SER A 271 5.24 -10.58 0.45
C SER A 271 3.81 -11.00 0.10
N ASP A 272 2.90 -10.04 -0.17
CA ASP A 272 1.52 -10.34 -0.58
C ASP A 272 1.47 -11.05 -1.93
N LEU A 273 2.32 -10.63 -2.88
CA LEU A 273 2.43 -11.28 -4.20
C LEU A 273 2.98 -12.70 -4.07
N VAL A 274 4.04 -12.91 -3.29
CA VAL A 274 4.62 -14.23 -3.03
C VAL A 274 3.59 -15.14 -2.36
N GLN A 275 2.84 -14.65 -1.39
CA GLN A 275 1.80 -15.42 -0.69
C GLN A 275 0.68 -15.83 -1.65
N ALA A 276 0.15 -14.90 -2.43
CA ALA A 276 -0.91 -15.17 -3.41
C ALA A 276 -0.45 -16.18 -4.48
N LEU A 277 0.77 -15.99 -5.01
CA LEU A 277 1.34 -16.88 -6.02
C LEU A 277 1.66 -18.28 -5.47
N SER A 278 2.18 -18.36 -4.23
CA SER A 278 2.45 -19.63 -3.55
C SER A 278 1.18 -20.48 -3.37
N ALA A 279 0.08 -19.82 -3.02
CA ALA A 279 -1.22 -20.47 -2.92
C ALA A 279 -1.73 -20.93 -4.29
N ALA A 280 -1.62 -20.07 -5.33
CA ALA A 280 -2.08 -20.38 -6.69
C ALA A 280 -1.30 -21.53 -7.32
N CYS A 281 0.04 -21.56 -7.18
CA CYS A 281 0.88 -22.59 -7.78
C CYS A 281 1.10 -23.83 -6.89
N SER A 282 0.42 -23.92 -5.73
CA SER A 282 0.57 -25.01 -4.75
C SER A 282 2.03 -25.28 -4.42
N LEU A 283 2.71 -24.26 -3.89
CA LEU A 283 4.12 -24.33 -3.53
C LEU A 283 4.36 -25.35 -2.42
N GLY A 284 5.38 -26.19 -2.56
CA GLY A 284 5.76 -27.16 -1.53
C GLY A 284 6.29 -26.52 -0.25
N GLY A 285 6.16 -27.19 0.89
CA GLY A 285 6.62 -26.70 2.20
C GLY A 285 8.13 -26.45 2.30
N ASP A 286 8.91 -27.06 1.43
CA ASP A 286 10.37 -26.98 1.32
C ASP A 286 10.86 -26.11 0.15
N GLU A 287 9.92 -25.50 -0.59
CA GLU A 287 10.17 -24.61 -1.71
C GLU A 287 9.97 -23.13 -1.33
N SER A 288 10.57 -22.23 -2.09
CA SER A 288 10.38 -20.78 -2.10
C SER A 288 10.32 -20.25 -3.52
N LEU A 289 9.81 -19.05 -3.70
CA LEU A 289 9.73 -18.38 -5.01
C LEU A 289 10.72 -17.21 -5.06
N LEU A 290 11.53 -17.18 -6.10
CA LEU A 290 12.30 -16.01 -6.50
C LEU A 290 11.57 -15.34 -7.66
N ILE A 291 11.04 -14.13 -7.45
CA ILE A 291 10.34 -13.36 -8.48
C ILE A 291 11.31 -12.42 -9.17
N THR A 292 11.20 -12.32 -10.49
CA THR A 292 12.05 -11.45 -11.31
C THR A 292 11.22 -10.67 -12.32
N GLU A 293 11.72 -9.51 -12.71
CA GLU A 293 11.21 -8.74 -13.83
C GLU A 293 12.04 -9.06 -15.07
N VAL A 294 11.36 -9.44 -16.16
CA VAL A 294 11.98 -9.85 -17.42
C VAL A 294 11.68 -8.83 -18.51
N TYR A 295 12.71 -8.32 -19.16
CA TYR A 295 12.58 -7.42 -20.29
C TYR A 295 13.55 -7.83 -21.39
N ASN A 296 13.10 -7.85 -22.65
CA ASN A 296 13.90 -8.31 -23.81
C ASN A 296 14.59 -9.66 -23.56
N ASN A 297 13.85 -10.62 -22.96
CA ASN A 297 14.33 -11.97 -22.65
C ASN A 297 15.52 -12.04 -21.67
N CYS A 298 15.78 -10.97 -20.93
CA CYS A 298 16.76 -10.89 -19.85
C CYS A 298 16.11 -10.52 -18.53
N ILE A 299 16.64 -11.01 -17.41
CA ILE A 299 16.25 -10.56 -16.08
C ILE A 299 16.88 -9.19 -15.85
N ILE A 300 16.02 -8.18 -15.64
CA ILE A 300 16.47 -6.81 -15.38
C ILE A 300 16.45 -6.46 -13.89
N ARG A 301 15.64 -7.18 -13.11
CA ARG A 301 15.54 -6.96 -11.66
C ARG A 301 15.11 -8.24 -10.94
N TYR A 302 15.75 -8.50 -9.80
CA TYR A 302 15.35 -9.52 -8.84
C TYR A 302 14.52 -8.85 -7.73
N LEU A 303 13.36 -9.40 -7.43
CA LEU A 303 12.45 -8.89 -6.41
C LEU A 303 12.63 -9.76 -5.16
N GLU A 304 13.57 -9.37 -4.31
CA GLU A 304 14.01 -10.17 -3.15
C GLU A 304 13.58 -9.54 -1.82
N GLU A 305 13.31 -8.24 -1.78
CA GLU A 305 12.94 -7.54 -0.55
C GLU A 305 11.43 -7.68 -0.28
N PRO A 306 11.00 -8.44 0.76
CA PRO A 306 9.58 -8.70 1.02
C PRO A 306 8.74 -7.46 1.28
N SER A 307 9.37 -6.37 1.76
CA SER A 307 8.73 -5.08 2.06
C SER A 307 8.53 -4.19 0.84
N ASP A 308 9.15 -4.51 -0.31
CA ASP A 308 9.01 -3.73 -1.53
C ASP A 308 7.54 -3.66 -1.97
N SER A 309 7.12 -2.47 -2.40
CA SER A 309 5.74 -2.25 -2.85
C SER A 309 5.51 -2.82 -4.24
N VAL A 310 4.45 -3.62 -4.40
CA VAL A 310 4.02 -4.11 -5.74
C VAL A 310 3.56 -2.98 -6.66
N SER A 311 3.30 -1.77 -6.14
CA SER A 311 2.96 -0.59 -6.96
C SER A 311 4.13 -0.10 -7.83
N LEU A 312 5.35 -0.54 -7.56
CA LEU A 312 6.54 -0.27 -8.38
C LEU A 312 6.54 -1.08 -9.69
N LEU A 313 5.74 -2.15 -9.77
CA LEU A 313 5.57 -2.98 -10.96
C LEU A 313 4.43 -2.40 -11.81
N ARG A 314 4.66 -2.24 -13.11
CA ARG A 314 3.65 -1.71 -14.05
C ARG A 314 2.73 -2.82 -14.54
N ASP A 315 1.53 -2.46 -15.04
CA ASP A 315 0.56 -3.42 -15.61
C ASP A 315 1.07 -3.96 -16.97
N GLY A 316 2.15 -4.04 -17.37
CA GLY A 316 2.70 -4.60 -18.61
C GLY A 316 4.05 -5.25 -18.41
N ASP A 317 4.58 -5.18 -17.19
CA ASP A 317 5.86 -5.80 -16.87
C ASP A 317 5.72 -7.32 -16.90
N LYS A 318 6.64 -7.99 -17.58
CA LYS A 318 6.68 -9.45 -17.61
C LYS A 318 7.36 -9.95 -16.34
N LEU A 319 6.62 -10.73 -15.55
CA LEU A 319 7.12 -11.31 -14.30
C LEU A 319 7.34 -12.80 -14.47
N ALA A 320 8.51 -13.26 -14.05
CA ALA A 320 8.85 -14.67 -13.95
C ALA A 320 9.14 -15.02 -12.48
N ALA A 321 8.64 -16.17 -12.04
CA ALA A 321 8.91 -16.71 -10.71
C ALA A 321 9.58 -18.08 -10.84
N TYR A 322 10.64 -18.32 -10.07
CA TYR A 322 11.39 -19.56 -10.09
C TYR A 322 11.20 -20.32 -8.77
N ARG A 323 10.78 -21.58 -8.87
CA ARG A 323 10.63 -22.48 -7.71
C ARG A 323 11.98 -22.97 -7.27
N LEU A 324 12.44 -22.54 -6.12
CA LEU A 324 13.74 -22.88 -5.55
C LEU A 324 13.58 -23.59 -4.20
N PRO A 325 14.52 -24.43 -3.77
CA PRO A 325 14.56 -24.94 -2.41
C PRO A 325 14.66 -23.78 -1.39
N LYS A 326 14.02 -23.86 -0.22
CA LYS A 326 14.06 -22.80 0.82
C LYS A 326 15.47 -22.34 1.24
N GLN A 327 16.49 -23.15 0.99
CA GLN A 327 17.87 -22.81 1.34
C GLN A 327 18.69 -22.28 0.16
N TYR A 328 18.03 -21.85 -0.94
CA TYR A 328 18.71 -21.36 -2.14
C TYR A 328 19.66 -20.19 -1.87
N GLU A 329 19.38 -19.36 -0.86
CA GLU A 329 20.24 -18.22 -0.47
C GLU A 329 21.68 -18.62 -0.08
N LYS A 330 21.88 -19.90 0.27
CA LYS A 330 23.19 -20.48 0.64
C LYS A 330 23.93 -21.09 -0.53
N SER A 331 23.28 -21.24 -1.68
CA SER A 331 23.86 -21.88 -2.87
C SER A 331 23.89 -20.88 -4.02
N PRO A 332 24.98 -20.79 -4.78
CA PRO A 332 25.01 -19.93 -5.96
C PRO A 332 23.97 -20.39 -6.98
N LEU A 333 23.42 -19.43 -7.72
CA LEU A 333 22.44 -19.66 -8.79
C LEU A 333 23.10 -19.53 -10.15
N VAL A 334 22.61 -20.26 -11.16
CA VAL A 334 22.96 -20.04 -12.56
C VAL A 334 21.73 -19.52 -13.31
N VAL A 335 21.97 -18.51 -14.15
CA VAL A 335 20.98 -17.91 -15.04
C VAL A 335 21.40 -18.20 -16.48
N PHE A 336 20.58 -18.93 -17.22
CA PHE A 336 20.81 -19.24 -18.62
C PHE A 336 19.99 -18.32 -19.51
N THR A 337 20.64 -17.52 -20.35
CA THR A 337 20.03 -16.74 -21.43
C THR A 337 20.19 -17.48 -22.77
N HIS A 338 19.19 -17.41 -23.63
CA HIS A 338 19.15 -18.16 -24.89
C HIS A 338 19.44 -17.27 -26.08
N LYS A 339 20.29 -17.71 -27.00
CA LYS A 339 20.62 -16.98 -28.23
C LYS A 339 20.63 -17.91 -29.44
N HIS A 340 20.15 -17.40 -30.57
CA HIS A 340 20.25 -18.06 -31.85
C HIS A 340 20.72 -17.09 -32.92
N PHE A 341 21.27 -17.61 -34.01
CA PHE A 341 21.59 -16.81 -35.19
C PHE A 341 20.29 -16.39 -35.89
N ALA A 342 20.11 -15.10 -36.13
CA ALA A 342 18.98 -14.60 -36.89
C ALA A 342 19.07 -15.11 -38.34
N GLU A 343 18.00 -15.69 -38.83
CA GLU A 343 17.92 -16.08 -40.25
C GLU A 343 17.86 -14.82 -41.12
N HIS A 344 18.78 -14.72 -42.07
CA HIS A 344 18.78 -13.61 -43.02
C HIS A 344 17.65 -13.80 -44.05
N THR A 345 16.58 -13.02 -43.93
CA THR A 345 15.51 -12.92 -44.91
C THR A 345 15.72 -11.82 -45.98
N GLY A 346 16.94 -11.35 -46.18
CA GLY A 346 17.23 -10.23 -47.11
C GLY A 346 18.44 -10.45 -48.01
N VAL A 347 18.36 -9.87 -49.19
CA VAL A 347 19.29 -10.01 -50.35
C VAL A 347 20.63 -9.24 -50.12
N ASP A 348 20.84 -8.60 -48.99
CA ASP A 348 22.04 -7.81 -48.74
C ASP A 348 23.11 -8.60 -47.97
N ASN A 349 24.09 -9.09 -48.72
CA ASN A 349 25.20 -9.96 -48.29
C ASN A 349 26.31 -9.31 -47.43
N PHE A 350 26.08 -8.19 -46.75
CA PHE A 350 27.15 -7.45 -46.04
C PHE A 350 26.95 -7.26 -44.54
N VAL A 351 25.91 -7.81 -43.92
CA VAL A 351 25.73 -7.71 -42.47
C VAL A 351 26.19 -8.99 -41.81
N ALA A 352 27.11 -8.90 -40.85
CA ALA A 352 27.54 -10.04 -40.04
C ALA A 352 26.30 -10.68 -39.34
N PRO A 353 26.22 -12.01 -39.23
CA PRO A 353 25.12 -12.68 -38.58
C PRO A 353 25.00 -12.22 -37.13
N GLN A 354 23.88 -11.56 -36.80
CA GLN A 354 23.61 -11.09 -35.45
C GLN A 354 22.98 -12.20 -34.61
N MET A 355 23.50 -12.40 -33.41
CA MET A 355 22.89 -13.25 -32.39
C MET A 355 21.72 -12.52 -31.76
N LYS A 356 20.55 -13.17 -31.74
CA LYS A 356 19.35 -12.62 -31.14
C LYS A 356 18.96 -13.44 -29.92
N GLU A 357 18.64 -12.72 -28.84
CA GLU A 357 18.07 -13.33 -27.64
C GLU A 357 16.64 -13.75 -27.89
N PHE A 358 16.25 -14.87 -27.31
CA PHE A 358 14.91 -15.40 -27.41
C PHE A 358 14.52 -16.07 -26.09
N GLU A 359 13.22 -16.11 -25.80
CA GLU A 359 12.58 -16.76 -24.66
C GLU A 359 13.02 -16.22 -23.28
N ALA A 360 12.29 -16.65 -22.23
CA ALA A 360 12.61 -16.27 -20.86
C ALA A 360 13.86 -17.01 -20.36
N PRO A 361 14.71 -16.36 -19.53
CA PRO A 361 15.86 -17.02 -18.92
C PRO A 361 15.44 -18.20 -18.04
N LEU A 362 16.23 -19.28 -18.06
CA LEU A 362 16.08 -20.41 -17.14
C LEU A 362 17.06 -20.28 -15.98
N LEU A 363 16.63 -20.72 -14.79
CA LEU A 363 17.41 -20.57 -13.56
C LEU A 363 17.46 -21.87 -12.77
N ALA A 364 18.62 -22.18 -12.19
CA ALA A 364 18.80 -23.32 -11.30
C ALA A 364 19.81 -23.03 -10.17
N SER A 365 19.77 -23.82 -9.11
CA SER A 365 20.79 -23.83 -8.06
C SER A 365 22.02 -24.60 -8.54
N LEU A 366 23.21 -24.09 -8.22
CA LEU A 366 24.46 -24.72 -8.52
C LEU A 366 24.97 -25.59 -7.35
N PRO A 367 25.58 -26.76 -7.62
CA PRO A 367 26.32 -27.53 -6.62
C PRO A 367 27.62 -26.81 -6.20
N GLU A 368 28.31 -27.32 -5.16
CA GLU A 368 29.54 -26.71 -4.65
C GLU A 368 30.68 -26.73 -5.66
N ALA A 369 30.74 -27.76 -6.51
CA ALA A 369 31.75 -27.91 -7.57
C ALA A 369 31.03 -27.88 -8.94
N VAL A 370 31.47 -26.98 -9.83
CA VAL A 370 30.82 -26.76 -11.15
C VAL A 370 31.88 -26.74 -12.24
N ASN A 371 31.72 -27.60 -13.23
CA ASN A 371 32.47 -27.56 -14.49
C ASN A 371 31.50 -27.41 -15.68
N GLY A 372 32.03 -27.32 -16.88
CA GLY A 372 31.23 -27.18 -18.10
C GLY A 372 30.21 -28.30 -18.30
N LEU A 373 30.59 -29.55 -17.99
CA LEU A 373 29.70 -30.71 -18.08
C LEU A 373 28.53 -30.59 -17.10
N THR A 374 28.78 -30.18 -15.87
CA THR A 374 27.74 -29.97 -14.85
C THR A 374 26.74 -28.91 -15.30
N LEU A 375 27.21 -27.80 -15.88
CA LEU A 375 26.33 -26.74 -16.42
C LEU A 375 25.46 -27.28 -17.58
N GLN A 376 26.04 -28.05 -18.48
CA GLN A 376 25.32 -28.69 -19.58
C GLN A 376 24.24 -29.65 -19.06
N GLU A 377 24.55 -30.50 -18.09
CA GLU A 377 23.60 -31.45 -17.50
C GLU A 377 22.45 -30.72 -16.82
N ILE A 378 22.69 -29.64 -16.06
CA ILE A 378 21.67 -28.80 -15.44
C ILE A 378 20.81 -28.19 -16.53
N TYR A 379 21.42 -27.61 -17.57
CA TYR A 379 20.69 -26.97 -18.65
C TYR A 379 19.78 -27.95 -19.43
N LEU A 380 20.29 -29.12 -19.79
CA LEU A 380 19.53 -30.17 -20.47
C LEU A 380 18.37 -30.68 -19.62
N LYS A 381 18.56 -30.74 -18.29
CA LYS A 381 17.50 -31.09 -17.33
C LYS A 381 16.40 -30.04 -17.30
N LEU A 382 16.76 -28.75 -17.31
CA LEU A 382 15.81 -27.64 -17.39
C LEU A 382 15.01 -27.63 -18.69
N LEU A 383 15.59 -28.13 -19.80
CA LEU A 383 14.93 -28.23 -21.10
C LEU A 383 14.01 -29.45 -21.24
N ASN A 384 14.01 -30.40 -20.30
CA ASN A 384 13.15 -31.60 -20.41
C ASN A 384 11.68 -31.31 -20.68
N PRO A 385 11.03 -30.33 -20.00
CA PRO A 385 9.61 -30.03 -20.24
C PRO A 385 9.32 -29.56 -21.66
N PHE A 386 10.32 -29.00 -22.35
CA PHE A 386 10.18 -28.42 -23.70
C PHE A 386 10.54 -29.42 -24.81
N ARG A 387 10.85 -30.66 -24.49
CA ARG A 387 11.24 -31.67 -25.49
C ARG A 387 10.03 -32.21 -26.19
N PHE A 388 10.04 -32.20 -27.55
CA PHE A 388 8.98 -32.83 -28.32
C PHE A 388 8.85 -34.31 -27.94
N SER A 389 7.65 -34.73 -27.54
CA SER A 389 7.35 -36.15 -27.31
C SER A 389 7.48 -36.90 -28.63
N LYS A 390 8.45 -37.79 -28.76
CA LYS A 390 8.45 -38.76 -29.86
C LYS A 390 7.21 -39.63 -29.70
N ILE A 391 6.19 -39.39 -30.51
CA ILE A 391 5.10 -40.35 -30.68
C ILE A 391 5.79 -41.64 -31.21
N ILE A 392 5.94 -42.60 -30.33
CA ILE A 392 6.36 -43.95 -30.72
C ILE A 392 5.22 -44.48 -31.58
N SER A 393 5.37 -44.34 -32.90
CA SER A 393 4.57 -45.11 -33.86
C SER A 393 4.98 -46.58 -33.68
N SER A 394 4.32 -47.27 -32.74
CA SER A 394 4.36 -48.72 -32.70
C SER A 394 3.72 -49.22 -33.95
N ASP A 395 4.57 -49.78 -34.75
CA ASP A 395 4.33 -50.59 -35.92
C ASP A 395 3.06 -51.44 -35.81
N CYS A 396 2.08 -51.16 -36.65
CA CYS A 396 1.00 -52.08 -36.93
C CYS A 396 0.95 -52.30 -38.41
N GLY A 397 1.56 -53.41 -38.80
CA GLY A 397 1.59 -53.84 -40.19
C GLY A 397 0.22 -54.22 -40.73
N ARG A 398 0.06 -53.92 -42.01
CA ARG A 398 -0.84 -54.47 -43.00
C ARG A 398 -2.35 -54.19 -42.89
N GLY A 399 -2.83 -53.54 -43.94
CA GLY A 399 -4.16 -53.72 -44.42
C GLY A 399 -4.83 -52.51 -45.08
N ASN A 400 -4.62 -52.32 -46.33
CA ASN A 400 -5.49 -51.75 -47.37
C ASN A 400 -6.54 -50.67 -47.06
N SER A 401 -6.44 -49.67 -47.89
CA SER A 401 -7.51 -48.97 -48.64
C SER A 401 -8.23 -47.79 -47.96
N ASP A 402 -8.14 -46.70 -48.69
CA ASP A 402 -9.10 -45.60 -48.81
C ASP A 402 -9.48 -44.80 -47.51
N CYS A 403 -8.93 -43.65 -47.42
CA CYS A 403 -9.80 -42.52 -47.14
C CYS A 403 -9.16 -41.13 -47.37
N ALA A 404 -9.94 -40.40 -47.99
CA ALA A 404 -9.94 -39.05 -48.45
C ALA A 404 -9.30 -38.01 -47.51
N VAL A 405 -8.55 -37.12 -48.14
CA VAL A 405 -8.17 -35.80 -47.73
C VAL A 405 -9.41 -34.94 -47.49
N TYR A 406 -9.56 -34.36 -46.33
CA TYR A 406 -10.37 -33.17 -46.13
C TYR A 406 -9.51 -32.06 -45.56
N SER A 407 -9.20 -31.11 -46.42
CA SER A 407 -8.89 -29.73 -46.09
C SER A 407 -10.18 -29.03 -45.67
N MET A 408 -10.18 -28.25 -44.64
CA MET A 408 -11.19 -27.22 -44.43
C MET A 408 -10.53 -25.89 -44.10
N ASP A 409 -10.65 -25.02 -45.09
CA ASP A 409 -10.52 -23.56 -44.95
C ASP A 409 -11.83 -22.95 -44.43
N ALA A 410 -11.62 -21.92 -43.61
CA ALA A 410 -12.32 -20.63 -43.55
C ALA A 410 -13.84 -20.49 -43.42
N ALA A 411 -14.17 -19.70 -42.41
CA ALA A 411 -15.18 -18.62 -42.39
C ALA A 411 -16.68 -18.90 -42.54
N GLY A 412 -17.47 -18.34 -41.66
CA GLY A 412 -18.87 -18.03 -41.91
C GLY A 412 -19.74 -17.84 -40.66
N ASP A 413 -20.07 -16.59 -40.42
CA ASP A 413 -21.17 -16.10 -39.60
C ASP A 413 -22.45 -16.91 -39.70
N CYS A 414 -23.18 -17.03 -38.60
CA CYS A 414 -24.63 -16.76 -38.58
C CYS A 414 -25.20 -16.70 -37.15
N ALA A 415 -25.79 -15.56 -36.86
CA ALA A 415 -26.78 -15.38 -35.81
C ALA A 415 -28.04 -16.17 -36.07
N VAL A 416 -28.81 -16.53 -35.04
CA VAL A 416 -30.26 -16.27 -34.89
C VAL A 416 -30.87 -17.02 -33.69
N ASN A 417 -31.48 -16.21 -32.80
CA ASN A 417 -32.73 -16.32 -32.02
C ASN A 417 -32.99 -17.36 -30.90
N LEU A 418 -33.27 -16.70 -29.78
CA LEU A 418 -34.28 -16.92 -28.73
C LEU A 418 -35.37 -17.99 -28.98
N MET A 419 -35.66 -18.76 -27.94
CA MET A 419 -37.02 -18.88 -27.39
C MET A 419 -37.01 -19.43 -25.96
N ASP A 420 -37.76 -18.74 -25.12
CA ASP A 420 -38.23 -19.05 -23.77
C ASP A 420 -38.89 -20.43 -23.65
N ILE A 421 -38.79 -21.01 -22.47
CA ILE A 421 -39.91 -21.63 -21.74
C ILE A 421 -39.45 -21.91 -20.27
N THR A 422 -40.10 -21.30 -19.32
CA THR A 422 -40.22 -21.64 -17.89
C THR A 422 -41.60 -22.30 -17.67
N PRO A 423 -41.99 -22.62 -16.38
CA PRO A 423 -41.56 -23.78 -15.58
C PRO A 423 -42.78 -24.62 -15.13
N SER A 424 -42.59 -25.75 -14.50
CA SER A 424 -43.60 -26.23 -13.55
C SER A 424 -43.06 -27.23 -12.52
N SER A 425 -43.48 -26.98 -11.34
CA SER A 425 -43.40 -27.67 -10.08
C SER A 425 -43.94 -29.11 -10.06
N SER A 426 -43.43 -29.96 -9.17
CA SER A 426 -44.19 -30.61 -8.11
C SER A 426 -43.37 -31.66 -7.36
N ASP A 427 -43.34 -31.50 -6.07
CA ASP A 427 -43.57 -32.36 -4.91
C ASP A 427 -43.30 -33.87 -5.00
N GLY A 428 -42.70 -34.35 -3.92
CA GLY A 428 -42.90 -35.74 -3.50
C GLY A 428 -41.80 -36.39 -2.68
N ASN A 429 -41.74 -36.09 -1.44
CA ASN A 429 -41.63 -36.84 -0.20
C ASN A 429 -41.09 -38.31 -0.18
N VAL A 430 -40.16 -38.55 0.79
CA VAL A 430 -40.22 -39.49 1.95
C VAL A 430 -39.50 -40.84 1.87
N HIS A 431 -38.80 -41.12 3.00
CA HIS A 431 -38.33 -42.33 3.68
C HIS A 431 -36.96 -42.91 3.32
N SER A 432 -35.97 -42.79 4.23
CA SER A 432 -35.62 -43.48 5.49
C SER A 432 -35.39 -44.98 5.39
N ALA A 433 -34.22 -45.44 5.79
CA ALA A 433 -33.80 -46.56 6.63
C ALA A 433 -32.37 -46.94 6.28
N GLN A 434 -31.41 -46.78 7.16
CA GLN A 434 -30.93 -47.52 8.33
C GLN A 434 -30.44 -48.95 8.06
N LEU A 435 -29.24 -49.18 8.66
CA LEU A 435 -28.65 -50.41 9.24
C LEU A 435 -27.78 -51.22 8.26
N GLU A 436 -26.63 -51.65 8.57
CA GLU A 436 -25.78 -52.08 9.69
C GLU A 436 -24.73 -53.06 9.15
N ASP A 437 -23.62 -53.10 9.84
CA ASP A 437 -22.71 -54.19 10.14
C ASP A 437 -21.71 -54.75 9.12
N GLY A 438 -20.44 -54.63 9.55
CA GLY A 438 -19.29 -55.44 9.14
C GLY A 438 -19.42 -56.91 9.66
N PRO A 439 -18.37 -57.72 9.87
CA PRO A 439 -16.91 -57.49 9.82
C PRO A 439 -16.10 -58.70 9.21
N GLU A 440 -14.79 -58.65 9.47
CA GLU A 440 -13.79 -59.75 9.62
C GLU A 440 -13.03 -60.28 8.39
N ARG A 441 -11.70 -60.03 8.43
CA ARG A 441 -10.57 -60.94 8.74
C ARG A 441 -10.32 -62.14 7.84
N ASN A 442 -9.10 -62.21 7.31
CA ASN A 442 -8.04 -63.21 7.56
C ASN A 442 -6.92 -62.99 6.51
N GLN A 443 -5.68 -62.69 6.89
CA GLN A 443 -4.56 -63.53 7.33
C GLN A 443 -4.27 -64.73 6.45
N CYS A 444 -3.09 -64.78 5.92
CA CYS A 444 -2.00 -65.75 6.08
C CYS A 444 -1.13 -65.76 4.83
N ASN A 445 0.13 -65.52 4.99
CA ASN A 445 1.31 -66.33 5.24
C ASN A 445 2.09 -66.79 4.00
N ASP A 446 3.35 -66.33 4.05
CA ASP A 446 4.61 -67.04 3.87
C ASP A 446 4.77 -68.11 2.76
N ASN A 447 5.78 -67.94 1.96
CA ASN A 447 7.00 -68.73 2.07
C ASN A 447 8.03 -68.41 0.99
N SER A 448 9.24 -68.25 1.49
CA SER A 448 10.54 -68.36 0.91
C SER A 448 10.74 -69.47 -0.12
N CYS A 449 11.61 -69.25 -1.10
CA CYS A 449 12.69 -70.17 -1.44
C CYS A 449 13.77 -69.48 -2.31
N GLU A 450 14.97 -69.58 -1.80
CA GLU A 450 16.25 -69.43 -2.51
C GLU A 450 16.43 -70.46 -3.58
N VAL A 451 17.24 -70.22 -4.63
CA VAL A 451 18.42 -70.97 -5.07
C VAL A 451 18.95 -70.47 -6.43
N MET A 452 20.16 -69.94 -6.39
CA MET A 452 21.42 -70.32 -7.06
C MET A 452 21.52 -70.35 -8.60
N GLU A 453 22.51 -69.59 -9.04
CA GLU A 453 23.63 -69.85 -10.01
C GLU A 453 23.36 -70.04 -11.49
N GLY A 454 24.02 -69.13 -12.23
CA GLY A 454 25.17 -69.32 -13.07
C GLY A 454 25.08 -68.82 -14.51
N PRO A 455 26.19 -68.52 -15.14
CA PRO A 455 26.32 -67.34 -16.02
C PRO A 455 26.13 -67.71 -17.52
N SER A 456 25.67 -66.73 -18.29
CA SER A 456 25.98 -66.68 -19.71
C SER A 456 26.20 -65.29 -20.21
N GLU A 457 27.43 -65.04 -20.58
CA GLU A 457 27.84 -63.90 -21.36
C GLU A 457 27.05 -63.81 -22.68
N THR A 458 26.45 -62.66 -22.94
CA THR A 458 26.15 -62.28 -24.32
C THR A 458 26.29 -60.77 -24.45
N TYR A 459 27.21 -60.36 -25.29
CA TYR A 459 27.47 -59.05 -25.86
C TYR A 459 26.22 -58.21 -26.00
N CYS A 460 26.19 -57.04 -25.40
CA CYS A 460 25.37 -55.92 -25.84
C CYS A 460 26.28 -54.75 -26.14
N GLY A 461 26.24 -54.41 -27.41
CA GLY A 461 27.10 -53.43 -28.03
C GLY A 461 26.89 -52.01 -27.58
N GLU A 462 27.92 -51.29 -27.74
CA GLU A 462 28.11 -49.86 -27.79
C GLU A 462 26.95 -49.15 -28.52
N ALA A 463 26.07 -48.50 -27.76
CA ALA A 463 25.09 -47.56 -28.31
C ALA A 463 24.95 -46.25 -27.47
N ASP A 464 25.73 -46.08 -26.38
CA ASP A 464 25.57 -44.97 -25.45
C ASP A 464 26.62 -43.87 -25.59
N VAL A 465 27.67 -44.05 -26.39
CA VAL A 465 28.77 -43.06 -26.54
C VAL A 465 28.48 -42.09 -27.70
N SER A 466 27.78 -42.56 -28.76
CA SER A 466 27.47 -41.72 -29.94
C SER A 466 26.35 -40.66 -29.68
N ASP A 467 25.44 -40.95 -28.76
CA ASP A 467 24.38 -39.98 -28.42
C ASP A 467 24.85 -38.85 -27.48
N LYS A 468 25.90 -39.09 -26.68
CA LYS A 468 26.49 -38.03 -25.83
C LYS A 468 27.39 -37.09 -26.61
N GLU A 469 28.13 -37.56 -27.61
CA GLU A 469 28.96 -36.73 -28.50
C GLU A 469 28.07 -35.89 -29.46
N ALA A 470 26.94 -36.43 -29.93
CA ALA A 470 26.00 -35.70 -30.77
C ALA A 470 25.24 -34.61 -30.02
N GLN A 471 25.08 -34.70 -28.69
CA GLN A 471 24.45 -33.68 -27.86
C GLN A 471 25.39 -32.50 -27.51
N THR A 472 26.69 -32.70 -27.48
CA THR A 472 27.69 -31.65 -27.22
C THR A 472 27.79 -30.62 -28.33
N GLU A 473 27.41 -30.96 -29.57
CA GLU A 473 27.42 -30.02 -30.71
C GLU A 473 26.15 -29.14 -30.83
N GLN A 474 25.12 -29.35 -30.00
CA GLN A 474 23.84 -28.62 -30.13
C GLN A 474 23.83 -27.27 -29.43
N PHE A 475 24.60 -27.08 -28.36
CA PHE A 475 24.62 -25.88 -27.52
C PHE A 475 26.06 -25.42 -27.28
N GLY A 476 26.31 -24.11 -27.43
CA GLY A 476 27.56 -23.47 -27.05
C GLY A 476 27.32 -22.63 -25.77
N PHE A 477 28.11 -22.86 -24.72
CA PHE A 477 27.99 -22.15 -23.44
C PHE A 477 29.08 -21.08 -23.32
N TYR A 478 28.66 -19.88 -22.91
CA TYR A 478 29.54 -18.73 -22.75
C TYR A 478 29.28 -18.01 -21.44
N LEU A 479 30.35 -17.72 -20.71
CA LEU A 479 30.29 -16.93 -19.50
C LEU A 479 29.99 -15.44 -19.85
N THR A 480 29.07 -14.81 -19.15
CA THR A 480 28.66 -13.44 -19.39
C THR A 480 28.48 -12.70 -18.06
N ASN A 481 28.28 -11.38 -18.12
CA ASN A 481 27.83 -10.59 -16.98
C ASN A 481 26.29 -10.50 -16.93
N GLU A 482 25.74 -9.84 -15.91
CA GLU A 482 24.30 -9.64 -15.72
C GLU A 482 23.59 -8.96 -16.91
N ARG A 483 24.32 -8.15 -17.68
CA ARG A 483 23.78 -7.39 -18.84
C ARG A 483 24.06 -8.07 -20.18
N ASP A 484 24.81 -9.19 -20.17
CA ASP A 484 25.24 -9.92 -21.36
C ASP A 484 25.98 -9.06 -22.41
N ASP A 485 26.66 -7.99 -21.96
CA ASP A 485 27.33 -6.98 -22.79
C ASP A 485 28.87 -7.05 -22.78
N VAL A 486 29.48 -7.98 -22.03
CA VAL A 486 30.94 -8.18 -21.94
C VAL A 486 31.42 -9.34 -22.82
N GLU A 487 32.67 -9.31 -23.23
CA GLU A 487 33.35 -10.39 -24.00
C GLU A 487 33.05 -11.78 -23.42
N ARG A 488 32.48 -12.63 -24.25
CA ARG A 488 32.01 -13.94 -23.90
C ARG A 488 33.16 -14.93 -23.89
N THR A 489 33.51 -15.41 -22.72
CA THR A 489 34.46 -16.53 -22.59
C THR A 489 33.71 -17.83 -22.84
N LYS A 490 34.12 -18.60 -23.86
CA LYS A 490 33.57 -19.93 -24.11
C LYS A 490 33.91 -20.85 -22.95
N ILE A 491 32.91 -21.54 -22.44
CA ILE A 491 33.09 -22.54 -21.37
C ILE A 491 33.46 -23.85 -22.01
N GLU A 492 34.68 -24.33 -21.69
CA GLU A 492 35.14 -25.67 -22.12
C GLU A 492 34.58 -26.72 -21.14
N MET A 493 34.15 -27.88 -21.67
CA MET A 493 33.41 -28.89 -20.89
C MET A 493 34.27 -29.50 -19.75
N ASN A 494 35.56 -29.51 -19.89
CA ASN A 494 36.50 -30.09 -18.92
C ASN A 494 37.21 -29.06 -18.02
N ASP A 495 36.83 -27.79 -18.12
CA ASP A 495 37.40 -26.75 -17.23
C ASP A 495 37.03 -27.06 -15.79
N LEU A 496 38.02 -27.27 -14.97
CA LEU A 496 37.90 -27.50 -13.55
C LEU A 496 37.76 -26.14 -12.86
N ASP A 497 36.70 -25.98 -12.07
CA ASP A 497 36.39 -24.80 -11.25
C ASP A 497 36.09 -23.49 -11.99
N LEU A 498 34.92 -23.42 -12.59
CA LEU A 498 34.31 -22.13 -13.10
C LEU A 498 33.99 -21.13 -11.98
N LEU A 499 34.11 -21.51 -10.70
CA LEU A 499 33.71 -20.72 -9.54
C LEU A 499 34.87 -20.22 -8.67
N GLU A 500 36.08 -19.95 -9.24
CA GLU A 500 37.18 -19.38 -8.44
C GLU A 500 36.85 -18.06 -7.73
N ALA A 501 35.89 -17.28 -8.27
CA ALA A 501 35.31 -16.11 -7.62
C ALA A 501 33.78 -16.35 -7.46
N LYS A 502 33.34 -17.08 -6.44
CA LYS A 502 31.93 -17.44 -6.17
C LYS A 502 31.00 -16.26 -6.27
N PRO A 503 30.49 -15.86 -7.47
CA PRO A 503 29.40 -14.89 -7.55
C PRO A 503 28.14 -15.54 -7.01
N ASN A 504 27.29 -14.79 -6.33
CA ASN A 504 26.00 -15.29 -5.89
C ASN A 504 25.14 -15.79 -7.07
N ARG A 505 25.41 -15.24 -8.27
CA ARG A 505 24.73 -15.60 -9.53
C ARG A 505 25.74 -15.71 -10.67
N LEU A 506 25.70 -16.84 -11.36
CA LEU A 506 26.51 -17.12 -12.55
C LEU A 506 25.63 -16.90 -13.78
N HIS A 507 26.04 -16.01 -14.69
CA HIS A 507 25.32 -15.73 -15.92
C HIS A 507 25.99 -16.48 -17.08
N VAL A 508 25.18 -17.30 -17.79
CA VAL A 508 25.62 -18.15 -18.90
C VAL A 508 24.74 -17.91 -20.12
N SER A 509 25.34 -17.44 -21.19
CA SER A 509 24.67 -17.34 -22.49
C SER A 509 24.80 -18.66 -23.26
N VAL A 510 23.67 -19.20 -23.68
CA VAL A 510 23.61 -20.48 -24.41
C VAL A 510 23.25 -20.22 -25.87
N ASN A 511 24.19 -20.51 -26.77
CA ASN A 511 24.01 -20.37 -28.18
C ASN A 511 23.44 -21.66 -28.77
N TRP A 512 22.23 -21.54 -29.33
CA TRP A 512 21.51 -22.66 -29.96
C TRP A 512 21.93 -22.84 -31.41
N GLN A 513 22.26 -24.06 -31.77
CA GLN A 513 22.42 -24.44 -33.17
C GLN A 513 21.05 -24.80 -33.76
N HIS A 514 20.91 -24.70 -35.09
CA HIS A 514 19.66 -24.99 -35.79
C HIS A 514 19.13 -26.43 -35.55
N SER A 515 20.00 -27.38 -35.23
CA SER A 515 19.63 -28.77 -34.88
C SER A 515 18.88 -28.84 -33.54
N ALA A 516 19.17 -27.96 -32.59
CA ALA A 516 18.53 -27.94 -31.27
C ALA A 516 17.06 -27.47 -31.35
N SER A 517 16.77 -26.45 -32.16
CA SER A 517 15.40 -25.94 -32.35
C SER A 517 14.40 -26.97 -32.93
N LYS A 518 14.92 -28.04 -33.51
CA LYS A 518 14.09 -29.17 -34.03
C LYS A 518 13.71 -30.19 -32.95
N GLN A 519 14.35 -30.16 -31.81
CA GLN A 519 14.14 -31.14 -30.74
C GLN A 519 13.31 -30.61 -29.57
N TYR A 520 13.22 -29.29 -29.45
CA TYR A 520 12.55 -28.61 -28.33
C TYR A 520 11.49 -27.65 -28.87
N ASP A 521 10.33 -27.68 -28.24
CA ASP A 521 9.23 -26.74 -28.52
C ASP A 521 9.48 -25.43 -27.76
N VAL A 522 10.23 -24.53 -28.40
CA VAL A 522 10.51 -23.20 -27.85
C VAL A 522 9.27 -22.30 -27.87
N SER A 523 8.23 -22.63 -28.65
CA SER A 523 6.99 -21.83 -28.65
C SER A 523 6.23 -21.92 -27.33
N MET A 524 6.41 -22.98 -26.56
CA MET A 524 5.84 -23.13 -25.21
C MET A 524 6.37 -22.11 -24.21
N LEU A 525 7.53 -21.50 -24.44
CA LEU A 525 8.07 -20.45 -23.60
C LEU A 525 7.45 -19.07 -23.87
N ASN A 526 6.94 -18.86 -25.11
CA ASN A 526 6.31 -17.61 -25.53
C ASN A 526 4.79 -17.62 -25.44
N ASN A 527 4.16 -18.77 -25.67
CA ASN A 527 2.70 -18.93 -25.70
C ASN A 527 2.27 -19.95 -24.63
N LEU A 528 2.54 -19.60 -23.37
CA LEU A 528 2.13 -20.43 -22.25
C LEU A 528 0.61 -20.52 -22.17
N PRO A 529 0.03 -21.72 -21.94
CA PRO A 529 -1.39 -21.83 -21.73
C PRO A 529 -1.82 -21.01 -20.53
N GLU A 530 -2.74 -20.06 -20.73
CA GLU A 530 -3.38 -19.32 -19.65
C GLU A 530 -4.22 -20.30 -18.81
N ILE A 531 -3.71 -20.73 -17.67
CA ILE A 531 -4.45 -21.57 -16.74
C ILE A 531 -4.75 -20.77 -15.49
N HIS A 532 -6.02 -20.74 -15.14
CA HIS A 532 -6.67 -20.04 -14.03
C HIS A 532 -6.85 -18.53 -14.24
N LYS A 533 -7.84 -18.18 -15.05
CA LYS A 533 -8.62 -16.96 -14.78
C LYS A 533 -9.34 -17.21 -13.47
N LEU A 534 -8.83 -16.68 -12.36
CA LEU A 534 -9.64 -16.45 -11.18
C LEU A 534 -10.90 -15.72 -11.66
N GLU A 535 -12.08 -16.19 -11.24
CA GLU A 535 -13.36 -15.57 -11.60
C GLU A 535 -13.21 -14.06 -11.49
N VAL A 536 -13.47 -13.36 -12.58
CA VAL A 536 -13.47 -11.90 -12.64
C VAL A 536 -14.44 -11.43 -11.56
N ILE A 537 -13.93 -10.93 -10.45
CA ILE A 537 -14.75 -10.25 -9.47
C ILE A 537 -15.45 -9.11 -10.21
N PRO A 538 -16.80 -9.05 -10.22
CA PRO A 538 -17.51 -8.03 -10.97
C PRO A 538 -16.97 -6.65 -10.56
N LYS A 539 -16.56 -5.82 -11.51
CA LYS A 539 -16.36 -4.39 -11.31
C LYS A 539 -17.70 -3.82 -10.84
N GLY A 540 -17.87 -3.62 -9.52
CA GLY A 540 -19.14 -3.09 -9.06
C GLY A 540 -19.42 -3.04 -7.56
N THR A 541 -18.42 -3.13 -6.70
CA THR A 541 -18.56 -2.59 -5.34
C THR A 541 -17.49 -1.54 -5.17
N GLU A 542 -17.90 -0.26 -5.02
CA GLU A 542 -17.01 0.78 -4.55
C GLU A 542 -16.33 0.26 -3.29
N ASP A 543 -15.00 0.27 -3.27
CA ASP A 543 -14.22 -0.19 -2.12
C ASP A 543 -14.60 0.69 -0.92
N SER A 544 -15.46 0.20 -0.05
CA SER A 544 -15.87 0.89 1.17
C SER A 544 -15.27 0.20 2.38
N VAL A 545 -14.74 1.00 3.29
CA VAL A 545 -14.18 0.54 4.57
C VAL A 545 -14.92 1.25 5.70
N ALA A 546 -15.40 0.50 6.70
CA ALA A 546 -15.97 1.11 7.89
C ALA A 546 -14.88 1.83 8.71
N LEU A 547 -15.22 2.95 9.38
CA LEU A 547 -14.31 3.66 10.28
C LEU A 547 -13.74 2.74 11.37
N HIS A 548 -14.53 1.77 11.85
CA HIS A 548 -14.09 0.74 12.78
C HIS A 548 -12.93 -0.10 12.22
N GLY A 549 -12.95 -0.45 10.93
CA GLY A 549 -11.82 -1.14 10.29
C GLY A 549 -10.54 -0.28 10.21
N CYS A 550 -10.66 1.04 10.11
CA CYS A 550 -9.52 1.95 10.21
C CYS A 550 -8.97 2.02 11.65
N LEU A 551 -9.86 1.98 12.66
CA LEU A 551 -9.46 1.91 14.07
C LEU A 551 -8.77 0.59 14.40
N GLU A 552 -9.32 -0.54 13.96
CA GLU A 552 -8.72 -1.86 14.12
C GLU A 552 -7.32 -1.92 13.49
N ALA A 553 -7.17 -1.37 12.29
CA ALA A 553 -5.88 -1.28 11.62
C ALA A 553 -4.88 -0.40 12.39
N PHE A 554 -5.34 0.69 13.03
CA PHE A 554 -4.50 1.58 13.85
C PHE A 554 -4.05 0.92 15.16
N LEU A 555 -4.91 0.12 15.78
CA LEU A 555 -4.66 -0.56 17.07
C LEU A 555 -3.99 -1.92 16.92
N LYS A 556 -3.80 -2.37 15.67
CA LYS A 556 -3.13 -3.64 15.37
C LYS A 556 -1.68 -3.60 15.80
N GLU A 557 -1.22 -4.70 16.40
CA GLU A 557 0.20 -4.87 16.73
C GLU A 557 1.05 -4.97 15.45
N GLU A 558 2.10 -4.17 15.38
CA GLU A 558 3.00 -4.11 14.21
C GLU A 558 4.47 -3.99 14.66
N PRO A 559 5.45 -4.50 13.87
CA PRO A 559 6.85 -4.29 14.15
C PRO A 559 7.23 -2.82 13.89
N LEU A 560 8.12 -2.27 14.73
CA LEU A 560 8.72 -0.95 14.47
C LEU A 560 9.48 -0.96 13.14
N GLY A 561 9.56 0.19 12.49
CA GLY A 561 10.37 0.35 11.29
C GLY A 561 11.87 0.04 11.53
N PRO A 562 12.63 -0.33 10.48
CA PRO A 562 14.05 -0.61 10.62
C PRO A 562 14.87 0.60 11.08
N GLU A 563 14.38 1.83 10.83
CA GLU A 563 15.01 3.07 11.29
C GLU A 563 14.62 3.45 12.74
N ASP A 564 13.51 2.89 13.27
CA ASP A 564 12.93 3.21 14.57
C ASP A 564 13.18 2.13 15.63
N MET A 565 14.33 1.47 15.58
CA MET A 565 14.64 0.38 16.50
C MET A 565 14.62 0.82 17.97
N TRP A 566 13.91 0.06 18.81
CA TRP A 566 13.88 0.24 20.25
C TRP A 566 15.07 -0.46 20.94
N TYR A 567 15.72 0.24 21.89
CA TYR A 567 16.77 -0.37 22.72
C TYR A 567 16.16 -1.23 23.83
N CYS A 568 16.31 -2.54 23.73
CA CYS A 568 15.84 -3.47 24.78
C CYS A 568 16.79 -3.47 25.97
N PRO A 569 16.34 -3.06 27.20
CA PRO A 569 17.22 -3.00 28.38
C PRO A 569 17.66 -4.39 28.85
N CYS A 570 16.90 -5.46 28.54
CA CYS A 570 17.24 -6.84 28.87
C CYS A 570 18.29 -7.41 27.93
N CYS A 571 18.07 -7.31 26.61
CA CYS A 571 18.98 -7.80 25.58
C CYS A 571 20.21 -6.89 25.38
N LYS A 572 20.15 -5.64 25.84
CA LYS A 572 21.16 -4.57 25.64
C LYS A 572 21.50 -4.36 24.16
N LYS A 573 20.49 -4.42 23.30
CA LYS A 573 20.60 -4.26 21.84
C LYS A 573 19.40 -3.52 21.31
N HIS A 574 19.60 -2.79 20.20
CA HIS A 574 18.48 -2.27 19.40
C HIS A 574 17.75 -3.43 18.75
N GLN A 575 16.43 -3.43 18.86
CA GLN A 575 15.52 -4.47 18.36
C GLN A 575 14.35 -3.83 17.63
N GLN A 576 13.88 -4.49 16.62
CA GLN A 576 12.63 -4.16 15.95
C GLN A 576 11.47 -4.68 16.80
N ALA A 577 11.13 -3.93 17.87
CA ALA A 577 10.11 -4.33 18.83
C ALA A 577 8.71 -4.35 18.16
N MET A 578 7.85 -5.23 18.66
CA MET A 578 6.41 -5.20 18.34
C MET A 578 5.77 -4.06 19.12
N LYS A 579 5.07 -3.15 18.42
CA LYS A 579 4.35 -2.00 18.99
C LYS A 579 2.85 -2.23 18.91
N LYS A 580 2.17 -2.08 20.04
CA LYS A 580 0.71 -2.10 20.14
C LYS A 580 0.23 -0.80 20.78
N LEU A 581 -0.83 -0.21 20.23
CA LEU A 581 -1.54 0.93 20.81
C LEU A 581 -2.91 0.46 21.28
N ASP A 582 -3.35 0.96 22.45
CA ASP A 582 -4.71 0.79 22.96
C ASP A 582 -5.21 2.16 23.43
N LEU A 583 -6.47 2.51 23.19
CA LEU A 583 -7.06 3.74 23.70
C LEU A 583 -7.23 3.64 25.21
N TRP A 584 -6.90 4.71 25.96
CA TRP A 584 -6.97 4.73 27.42
C TRP A 584 -7.93 5.80 27.94
N ARG A 585 -7.71 7.08 27.57
CA ARG A 585 -8.60 8.21 27.87
C ARG A 585 -9.04 8.85 26.58
N LEU A 586 -10.33 9.04 26.43
CA LEU A 586 -10.88 9.71 25.27
C LEU A 586 -11.09 11.21 25.56
N PRO A 587 -10.84 12.11 24.58
CA PRO A 587 -11.06 13.56 24.72
C PRO A 587 -12.57 13.89 24.65
N GLU A 588 -12.93 15.14 25.00
CA GLU A 588 -14.28 15.64 24.78
C GLU A 588 -14.60 15.81 23.30
N VAL A 589 -13.63 16.33 22.54
CA VAL A 589 -13.68 16.42 21.08
C VAL A 589 -12.62 15.49 20.50
N LEU A 590 -13.07 14.45 19.81
CA LEU A 590 -12.21 13.50 19.14
C LEU A 590 -12.03 13.92 17.67
N VAL A 591 -10.79 14.27 17.32
CA VAL A 591 -10.38 14.59 15.96
C VAL A 591 -9.79 13.35 15.32
N ILE A 592 -10.36 12.90 14.20
CA ILE A 592 -9.90 11.75 13.45
C ILE A 592 -9.41 12.19 12.07
N HIS A 593 -8.13 11.99 11.81
CA HIS A 593 -7.52 12.19 10.51
C HIS A 593 -7.45 10.86 9.75
N LEU A 594 -7.98 10.80 8.55
CA LEU A 594 -7.89 9.67 7.63
C LEU A 594 -6.62 9.81 6.79
N LYS A 595 -5.63 8.93 6.98
CA LYS A 595 -4.35 8.94 6.24
C LYS A 595 -4.55 8.59 4.77
N ARG A 596 -5.11 9.53 3.98
CA ARG A 596 -5.36 9.35 2.55
C ARG A 596 -4.15 9.61 1.68
N PHE A 597 -3.20 10.42 2.14
CA PHE A 597 -1.99 10.75 1.40
C PHE A 597 -0.87 9.77 1.73
N SER A 598 -0.43 9.04 0.73
CA SER A 598 0.68 8.08 0.82
C SER A 598 1.88 8.60 0.05
N TYR A 599 3.00 8.70 0.74
CA TYR A 599 4.29 9.10 0.18
C TYR A 599 5.23 7.90 0.21
N THR A 600 5.70 7.49 -0.95
CA THR A 600 6.83 6.56 -1.07
C THR A 600 7.99 7.28 -1.75
N GLN A 601 9.17 6.69 -1.73
CA GLN A 601 10.35 7.26 -2.39
C GLN A 601 10.10 7.58 -3.88
N PHE A 602 9.16 6.87 -4.54
CA PHE A 602 8.93 6.95 -5.99
C PHE A 602 7.52 7.42 -6.37
N THR A 603 6.55 7.34 -5.45
CA THR A 603 5.15 7.64 -5.77
C THR A 603 4.49 8.51 -4.70
N ARG A 604 3.57 9.34 -5.16
CA ARG A 604 2.69 10.16 -4.32
C ARG A 604 1.26 9.87 -4.72
N ASN A 605 0.51 9.22 -3.86
CA ASN A 605 -0.86 8.80 -4.17
C ASN A 605 -1.84 9.30 -3.11
N LYS A 606 -3.07 9.58 -3.54
CA LYS A 606 -4.22 9.80 -2.66
C LYS A 606 -5.12 8.58 -2.70
N LEU A 607 -5.48 8.03 -1.55
CA LEU A 607 -6.44 6.95 -1.42
C LEU A 607 -7.86 7.51 -1.52
N GLU A 608 -8.62 7.06 -2.52
CA GLU A 608 -10.00 7.48 -2.77
C GLU A 608 -11.04 6.51 -2.18
N THR A 609 -10.59 5.51 -1.41
CA THR A 609 -11.45 4.55 -0.72
C THR A 609 -12.53 5.28 0.08
N PHE A 610 -13.79 4.92 -0.13
CA PHE A 610 -14.89 5.43 0.68
C PHE A 610 -14.79 4.89 2.10
N VAL A 611 -14.72 5.78 3.09
CA VAL A 611 -14.78 5.41 4.51
C VAL A 611 -16.19 5.68 5.01
N ASP A 612 -16.88 4.62 5.41
CA ASP A 612 -18.19 4.73 6.05
C ASP A 612 -18.00 4.99 7.54
N PHE A 613 -18.38 6.17 7.98
CA PHE A 613 -18.26 6.63 9.36
C PHE A 613 -19.64 6.97 9.96
N PRO A 614 -19.91 6.64 11.23
CA PRO A 614 -21.15 7.00 11.90
C PRO A 614 -21.30 8.51 12.01
N ILE A 615 -22.49 9.05 11.74
CA ILE A 615 -22.82 10.45 12.00
C ILE A 615 -23.22 10.62 13.46
N SER A 616 -24.03 9.70 13.96
CA SER A 616 -24.46 9.61 15.35
C SER A 616 -23.98 8.28 15.92
N ASP A 617 -23.76 8.25 17.20
CA ASP A 617 -23.49 7.02 17.95
C ASP A 617 -22.21 6.28 17.50
N LEU A 618 -21.08 6.99 17.40
CA LEU A 618 -19.78 6.33 17.29
C LEU A 618 -19.42 5.77 18.67
N ASP A 619 -19.63 4.48 18.86
CA ASP A 619 -19.29 3.76 20.10
C ASP A 619 -17.82 3.28 20.04
N LEU A 620 -17.01 3.76 20.97
CA LEU A 620 -15.59 3.38 21.13
C LEU A 620 -15.34 2.47 22.32
N SER A 621 -16.37 1.99 23.01
CA SER A 621 -16.24 1.19 24.23
C SER A 621 -15.38 -0.06 24.05
N SER A 622 -15.46 -0.71 22.88
CA SER A 622 -14.69 -1.91 22.56
C SER A 622 -13.18 -1.69 22.34
N TYR A 623 -12.75 -0.43 22.17
CA TYR A 623 -11.36 -0.05 21.88
C TYR A 623 -10.61 0.51 23.08
N ILE A 624 -11.29 0.66 24.22
CA ILE A 624 -10.71 1.22 25.45
C ILE A 624 -10.19 0.05 26.29
N ALA A 625 -8.91 0.14 26.70
CA ALA A 625 -8.23 -0.91 27.45
C ALA A 625 -8.41 -0.81 28.98
N THR A 626 -9.12 0.20 29.50
CA THR A 626 -9.40 0.34 30.93
C THR A 626 -10.72 -0.32 31.31
N GLU A 627 -10.75 -1.05 32.44
CA GLU A 627 -11.96 -1.65 33.01
C GLU A 627 -12.86 -0.63 33.74
N ASN A 628 -12.37 0.56 34.02
CA ASN A 628 -13.16 1.62 34.62
C ASN A 628 -14.18 2.12 33.59
N GLU A 629 -15.45 1.85 33.85
CA GLU A 629 -16.61 2.30 33.08
C GLU A 629 -16.58 3.83 32.93
N GLN A 630 -15.94 4.31 31.85
CA GLN A 630 -16.22 5.65 31.37
C GLN A 630 -17.59 5.57 30.71
N LEU A 631 -18.61 6.04 31.43
CA LEU A 631 -20.02 6.02 31.06
C LEU A 631 -20.36 6.74 29.75
N TYR A 632 -19.38 7.36 29.07
CA TYR A 632 -19.60 8.25 27.94
C TYR A 632 -18.55 8.01 26.84
N ASN A 633 -18.65 6.88 26.12
CA ASN A 633 -17.76 6.53 25.01
C ASN A 633 -18.44 6.68 23.64
N HIS A 634 -19.60 7.36 23.64
CA HIS A 634 -20.40 7.62 22.45
C HIS A 634 -20.13 9.04 21.94
N TYR A 635 -20.00 9.13 20.62
CA TYR A 635 -19.65 10.37 19.96
C TYR A 635 -20.57 10.66 18.79
N ARG A 636 -20.85 11.96 18.58
CA ARG A 636 -21.59 12.47 17.44
C ARG A 636 -20.69 13.33 16.55
N LEU A 637 -20.75 13.07 15.24
CA LEU A 637 -20.07 13.88 14.26
C LEU A 637 -20.72 15.25 14.16
N TYR A 638 -19.91 16.32 14.19
CA TYR A 638 -20.40 17.68 14.02
C TYR A 638 -19.69 18.48 12.94
N ALA A 639 -18.47 18.08 12.53
CA ALA A 639 -17.73 18.75 11.47
C ALA A 639 -16.83 17.78 10.69
N ILE A 640 -16.65 18.08 9.40
CA ILE A 640 -15.77 17.34 8.49
C ILE A 640 -14.98 18.33 7.66
N SER A 641 -13.66 18.22 7.61
CA SER A 641 -12.84 18.81 6.54
C SER A 641 -12.75 17.82 5.39
N ASN A 642 -13.20 18.21 4.20
CA ASN A 642 -13.21 17.40 2.99
C ASN A 642 -12.10 17.85 2.05
N HIS A 643 -11.44 16.92 1.35
CA HIS A 643 -10.47 17.20 0.30
C HIS A 643 -10.89 16.58 -1.03
N TYR A 644 -11.04 17.40 -2.05
CA TYR A 644 -11.31 17.02 -3.44
C TYR A 644 -10.06 17.18 -4.30
N GLY A 645 -9.86 16.33 -5.29
CA GLY A 645 -8.68 16.38 -6.16
C GLY A 645 -7.58 15.41 -5.74
N ASN A 646 -6.38 15.62 -6.26
CA ASN A 646 -5.22 14.74 -6.10
C ASN A 646 -4.07 15.41 -5.32
N MET A 647 -2.91 14.76 -5.29
CA MET A 647 -1.69 15.28 -4.62
C MET A 647 -1.07 16.50 -5.29
N GLY A 648 -1.35 16.76 -6.57
CA GLY A 648 -0.78 17.88 -7.31
C GLY A 648 -1.60 19.16 -7.25
N GLY A 649 -2.80 19.08 -6.67
CA GLY A 649 -3.72 20.19 -6.50
C GLY A 649 -5.10 19.70 -6.14
N GLY A 650 -5.76 20.42 -5.25
CA GLY A 650 -7.06 20.04 -4.74
C GLY A 650 -7.80 21.24 -4.17
N HIS A 651 -8.95 20.96 -3.59
CA HIS A 651 -9.79 21.94 -2.94
C HIS A 651 -10.35 21.38 -1.64
N TYR A 652 -10.30 22.18 -0.59
CA TYR A 652 -10.87 21.83 0.71
C TYR A 652 -12.18 22.54 0.95
N THR A 653 -13.14 21.85 1.58
CA THR A 653 -14.39 22.42 2.08
C THR A 653 -14.67 21.86 3.47
N ALA A 654 -15.50 22.55 4.26
CA ALA A 654 -15.99 22.00 5.52
C ALA A 654 -17.49 21.68 5.44
N SER A 655 -17.90 20.55 6.02
CA SER A 655 -19.31 20.23 6.27
C SER A 655 -19.56 20.29 7.77
N ILE A 656 -20.52 21.11 8.21
CA ILE A 656 -20.68 21.42 9.63
C ILE A 656 -22.15 21.32 10.03
N TYR A 657 -22.39 20.67 11.16
CA TYR A 657 -23.71 20.59 11.78
C TYR A 657 -23.90 21.71 12.80
N GLN A 658 -24.97 22.48 12.64
CA GLN A 658 -25.42 23.46 13.64
C GLN A 658 -26.76 23.04 14.23
N GLU A 659 -26.85 23.06 15.55
CA GLU A 659 -28.11 22.76 16.23
C GLU A 659 -29.24 23.69 15.77
N GLY A 660 -30.40 23.11 15.43
CA GLY A 660 -31.56 23.84 14.96
C GLY A 660 -31.52 24.34 13.51
N LYS A 661 -30.34 24.20 12.83
CA LYS A 661 -30.19 24.63 11.43
C LYS A 661 -29.80 23.47 10.49
N GLY A 662 -29.26 22.35 11.04
CA GLY A 662 -28.84 21.21 10.26
C GLY A 662 -27.44 21.37 9.67
N TRP A 663 -27.11 20.52 8.68
CA TRP A 663 -25.83 20.51 8.02
C TRP A 663 -25.67 21.60 6.98
N HIS A 664 -24.48 22.24 6.95
CA HIS A 664 -24.11 23.28 5.98
C HIS A 664 -22.73 22.95 5.40
N LYS A 665 -22.57 23.14 4.09
CA LYS A 665 -21.29 23.11 3.40
C LYS A 665 -20.70 24.52 3.39
N PHE A 666 -19.47 24.65 3.86
CA PHE A 666 -18.65 25.85 3.80
C PHE A 666 -17.60 25.64 2.71
N ASP A 667 -17.73 26.38 1.64
CA ASP A 667 -16.85 26.35 0.46
C ASP A 667 -16.25 27.74 0.30
N ASP A 668 -15.19 28.00 1.06
CA ASP A 668 -14.60 29.32 1.24
C ASP A 668 -15.68 30.35 1.66
N GLU A 669 -15.97 31.32 0.81
CA GLU A 669 -16.96 32.39 1.06
C GLU A 669 -18.42 31.91 0.93
N CYS A 670 -18.65 30.80 0.26
CA CYS A 670 -19.98 30.25 0.03
C CYS A 670 -20.41 29.31 1.14
N VAL A 671 -21.58 29.60 1.78
CA VAL A 671 -22.19 28.72 2.77
C VAL A 671 -23.55 28.27 2.26
N THR A 672 -23.75 26.98 2.12
CA THR A 672 -24.98 26.38 1.58
C THR A 672 -25.50 25.26 2.47
N PRO A 673 -26.81 25.09 2.66
CA PRO A 673 -27.34 23.93 3.36
C PRO A 673 -27.09 22.65 2.57
N ILE A 674 -26.82 21.55 3.27
CA ILE A 674 -26.59 20.24 2.69
C ILE A 674 -27.42 19.18 3.44
N SER A 675 -27.94 18.18 2.71
CA SER A 675 -28.66 17.06 3.35
C SER A 675 -27.63 16.14 4.05
N GLU A 676 -28.02 15.56 5.17
CA GLU A 676 -27.25 14.59 5.92
C GLU A 676 -26.81 13.39 5.05
N ASP A 677 -27.65 12.96 4.10
CA ASP A 677 -27.31 11.90 3.15
C ASP A 677 -26.10 12.21 2.26
N ASN A 678 -25.77 13.49 2.10
CA ASN A 678 -24.70 13.96 1.21
C ASN A 678 -23.39 14.34 1.94
N ILE A 679 -23.31 14.17 3.25
CA ILE A 679 -22.08 14.49 4.00
C ILE A 679 -21.05 13.38 3.98
N LYS A 680 -21.48 12.13 3.88
CA LYS A 680 -20.57 10.98 3.75
C LYS A 680 -20.10 10.87 2.31
N THR A 681 -18.83 11.23 2.07
CA THR A 681 -18.23 11.16 0.73
C THR A 681 -16.81 10.60 0.81
N ALA A 682 -16.28 10.14 -0.32
CA ALA A 682 -14.86 9.74 -0.43
C ALA A 682 -13.88 10.93 -0.22
N ALA A 683 -14.40 12.17 -0.19
CA ALA A 683 -13.62 13.38 0.09
C ALA A 683 -13.38 13.62 1.58
N ALA A 684 -14.08 12.95 2.50
CA ALA A 684 -13.91 13.11 3.94
C ALA A 684 -12.44 12.86 4.33
N TYR A 685 -11.82 13.82 5.02
CA TYR A 685 -10.39 13.81 5.32
C TYR A 685 -10.10 13.95 6.81
N VAL A 686 -10.68 14.95 7.50
CA VAL A 686 -10.61 15.10 8.95
C VAL A 686 -12.03 15.16 9.51
N LEU A 687 -12.31 14.27 10.47
CA LEU A 687 -13.63 14.14 11.12
C LEU A 687 -13.53 14.69 12.55
N PHE A 688 -14.53 15.46 12.95
CA PHE A 688 -14.61 16.01 14.30
C PHE A 688 -15.84 15.47 14.99
N TYR A 689 -15.61 14.73 16.05
CA TYR A 689 -16.64 14.12 16.88
C TYR A 689 -16.69 14.77 18.25
N ARG A 690 -17.87 15.04 18.73
CA ARG A 690 -18.12 15.54 20.09
C ARG A 690 -18.71 14.41 20.93
N ARG A 691 -18.26 14.26 22.18
CA ARG A 691 -18.79 13.28 23.13
C ARG A 691 -20.24 13.62 23.46
N GLU A 692 -21.12 12.61 23.54
CA GLU A 692 -22.54 12.72 23.93
C GLU A 692 -22.76 12.49 25.40
#